data_ce59cf53127090bb622ec12e2aeb16d1
#
_entry.id   ce59cf53127090bb622ec12e2aeb16d1
#
_cell.length_a   1.000
_cell.length_b   1.000
_cell.length_c   1.000
_cell.angle_alpha   90.00
_cell.angle_beta   90.00
_cell.angle_gamma   90.00
#
_symmetry.space_group_name_H-M   'P 1'
#
loop_
_entity.id
_entity.type
_entity.pdbx_description
1 polymer ?
#
loop_
_entity_poly.entity_id
_entity_poly.type
_entity_poly.pdbx_seq_one_letter_code
_entity_poly.pdbx_strand_id
1 'polypeptide(L)'
;MARLHCSFYAKLLVAFALFCAICAGFIVLGKSDTVNVSTQQPPSTFTLSDATYLVSPSPKHKNRLSQGELISVPCTVIRVSNPQITEQDLLAIHKKLSQDDVWIQSFLSSLILISDQPHQAVQLSKAVQQILENWSSQVLLSDSSGLLDLPSGPYYFNNGNLHEVYRLYPDTAEAFISATIQSPHDPYLYTSLNVSVFTEEYPSALTLGVPSRLYFTPTEEKPLAGLRIAIKDTQDVRGVKTTGSSRSYARLYGPREKSATGVQRLLDHGAIVIGKLKSTQFGESEWATSDWVDYHAPWNPRADGYQTPSASSSGSGAAAAAYDWLDLSTGTDCSGSVRAPAAIHGVFGIRPSTGAIDNGGVIPFSKNFDTFGLFTRDIDTLSRASSVLYNQDAEITTCFKKPTRIVYLTEYWPVEDEASSVVFERNIQQLEKTLGTKRTELSLGKLWSETNPVGTNLSIDDFFNNTFVTASSPDQWDMLKNFHAEYHDAFGHAPPLNPQLQWKMEFLPSQTVEMQKQGEKEIEIFRTWFEKHVMLTDQDGCSETILVLPWTQGQPSYRDEYRERPSWIGDGWFFYFISVYAGAPEVIVPIGQTPYESRLTKRQEWLPVAIGLVGARGTDAAFASFVKETMENAELPTTVDAGRNAFSPNTSMGNNAVNVSPERKAAHPELK
;
A
#
# COMPACT_ATOMS: atom_id res chain seq x y z
N MET A 1 -65.67 -10.68 -8.75
CA MET A 1 -64.27 -10.23 -8.66
C MET A 1 -63.73 -9.48 -9.87
N ALA A 2 -64.54 -9.09 -10.85
CA ALA A 2 -64.08 -8.40 -12.09
C ALA A 2 -64.29 -6.89 -12.11
N ARG A 3 -64.81 -6.28 -11.04
CA ARG A 3 -65.04 -4.80 -10.97
C ARG A 3 -64.05 -4.02 -10.12
N LEU A 4 -63.11 -4.67 -9.45
CA LEU A 4 -62.06 -3.98 -8.64
C LEU A 4 -60.73 -3.76 -9.38
N HIS A 5 -60.48 -4.45 -10.49
CA HIS A 5 -59.22 -4.26 -11.23
C HIS A 5 -59.23 -3.08 -12.23
N CYS A 6 -60.43 -2.63 -12.68
CA CYS A 6 -60.49 -1.52 -13.64
C CYS A 6 -60.29 -0.15 -13.02
N SER A 7 -60.53 0.01 -11.70
CA SER A 7 -60.37 1.28 -10.99
C SER A 7 -58.92 1.62 -10.63
N PHE A 8 -58.07 0.58 -10.53
CA PHE A 8 -56.66 0.78 -10.15
C PHE A 8 -55.82 1.25 -11.34
N TYR A 9 -56.05 0.67 -12.52
CA TYR A 9 -55.35 1.06 -13.74
C TYR A 9 -55.75 2.44 -14.27
N ALA A 10 -57.00 2.84 -14.07
CA ALA A 10 -57.46 4.17 -14.45
C ALA A 10 -56.83 5.27 -13.55
N LYS A 11 -56.61 5.00 -12.26
CA LYS A 11 -55.96 5.96 -11.36
C LYS A 11 -54.44 6.04 -11.61
N LEU A 12 -53.81 4.96 -12.04
CA LEU A 12 -52.38 4.95 -12.40
C LEU A 12 -52.12 5.70 -13.73
N LEU A 13 -53.01 5.60 -14.70
CA LEU A 13 -52.91 6.33 -15.96
C LEU A 13 -53.14 7.86 -15.77
N VAL A 14 -54.06 8.25 -14.91
CA VAL A 14 -54.27 9.66 -14.57
C VAL A 14 -53.09 10.27 -13.80
N ALA A 15 -52.47 9.49 -12.87
CA ALA A 15 -51.29 9.94 -12.16
C ALA A 15 -50.07 10.07 -13.11
N PHE A 16 -49.91 9.19 -14.08
CA PHE A 16 -48.84 9.28 -15.07
C PHE A 16 -49.03 10.41 -16.07
N ALA A 17 -50.27 10.69 -16.46
CA ALA A 17 -50.59 11.85 -17.29
C ALA A 17 -50.41 13.19 -16.59
N LEU A 18 -50.71 13.27 -15.27
CA LEU A 18 -50.44 14.46 -14.46
C LEU A 18 -48.91 14.67 -14.25
N PHE A 19 -48.14 13.60 -14.10
CA PHE A 19 -46.69 13.72 -13.96
C PHE A 19 -46.04 14.18 -15.27
N CYS A 20 -46.50 13.69 -16.43
CA CYS A 20 -46.02 14.16 -17.73
C CYS A 20 -46.44 15.63 -18.01
N ALA A 21 -47.62 16.04 -17.55
CA ALA A 21 -48.05 17.43 -17.71
C ALA A 21 -47.30 18.44 -16.82
N ILE A 22 -46.86 18.00 -15.63
CA ILE A 22 -46.02 18.82 -14.73
C ILE A 22 -44.61 18.96 -15.29
N CYS A 23 -44.07 17.93 -15.94
CA CYS A 23 -42.77 17.99 -16.62
C CYS A 23 -42.79 18.80 -17.93
N ALA A 24 -43.93 18.91 -18.60
CA ALA A 24 -44.09 19.74 -19.80
C ALA A 24 -44.40 21.20 -19.54
N GLY A 25 -44.79 21.56 -18.30
CA GLY A 25 -45.18 22.93 -17.91
C GLY A 25 -44.05 23.88 -17.50
N PHE A 26 -42.81 23.44 -17.54
CA PHE A 26 -41.63 24.28 -17.16
C PHE A 26 -40.78 24.76 -18.35
N ILE A 27 -41.28 24.69 -19.54
CA ILE A 27 -40.62 25.29 -20.71
C ILE A 27 -41.63 26.26 -21.34
N VAL A 28 -41.60 27.53 -20.95
CA VAL A 28 -41.79 28.74 -21.73
C VAL A 28 -41.94 29.91 -20.74
N LEU A 29 -40.96 30.76 -20.64
CA LEU A 29 -41.00 32.23 -20.68
C LEU A 29 -39.71 32.81 -20.10
N GLY A 30 -38.93 33.42 -20.92
CA GLY A 30 -37.81 34.25 -20.54
C GLY A 30 -36.84 34.48 -21.68
N LYS A 31 -37.23 35.29 -22.68
CA LYS A 31 -36.28 35.89 -23.60
C LYS A 31 -35.39 36.86 -22.83
N SER A 32 -34.11 36.52 -22.76
CA SER A 32 -33.02 37.47 -22.53
C SER A 32 -31.92 37.06 -23.47
N ASP A 33 -31.68 37.85 -24.47
CA ASP A 33 -30.59 37.71 -25.42
C ASP A 33 -29.25 37.99 -24.69
N THR A 34 -28.73 36.98 -23.99
CA THR A 34 -27.30 36.87 -23.68
C THR A 34 -26.80 35.67 -24.44
N VAL A 35 -25.91 35.94 -25.37
CA VAL A 35 -25.12 34.91 -26.04
C VAL A 35 -24.36 34.15 -24.96
N ASN A 36 -24.94 33.07 -24.45
CA ASN A 36 -24.25 32.10 -23.64
C ASN A 36 -23.25 31.43 -24.59
N VAL A 37 -21.99 31.89 -24.55
CA VAL A 37 -20.87 31.10 -25.00
C VAL A 37 -20.91 29.86 -24.09
N SER A 38 -21.45 28.77 -24.60
CA SER A 38 -21.42 27.47 -23.98
C SER A 38 -19.94 27.13 -23.79
N THR A 39 -19.43 27.33 -22.57
CA THR A 39 -18.15 26.76 -22.18
C THR A 39 -18.39 25.26 -22.14
N GLN A 40 -18.15 24.59 -23.26
CA GLN A 40 -18.19 23.13 -23.30
C GLN A 40 -17.22 22.61 -22.25
N GLN A 41 -17.75 21.94 -21.23
CA GLN A 41 -16.89 21.27 -20.25
C GLN A 41 -16.09 20.19 -20.94
N PRO A 42 -14.84 19.92 -20.51
CA PRO A 42 -14.08 18.80 -21.06
C PRO A 42 -14.84 17.49 -20.81
N PRO A 43 -14.64 16.46 -21.66
CA PRO A 43 -15.19 15.15 -21.39
C PRO A 43 -14.67 14.66 -20.04
N SER A 44 -15.49 13.91 -19.27
CA SER A 44 -15.03 13.33 -18.02
C SER A 44 -13.93 12.27 -18.25
N THR A 45 -14.02 11.53 -19.35
CA THR A 45 -13.06 10.51 -19.78
C THR A 45 -12.85 10.56 -21.30
N PHE A 46 -11.71 10.07 -21.74
CA PHE A 46 -11.40 9.82 -23.16
C PHE A 46 -10.52 8.59 -23.31
N THR A 47 -10.56 7.97 -24.48
CA THR A 47 -9.68 6.85 -24.83
C THR A 47 -8.66 7.33 -25.85
N LEU A 48 -7.39 6.97 -25.66
CA LEU A 48 -6.29 7.26 -26.56
C LEU A 48 -5.51 5.96 -26.77
N SER A 49 -5.52 5.45 -28.00
CA SER A 49 -5.06 4.09 -28.32
C SER A 49 -5.82 3.03 -27.49
N ASP A 50 -5.12 2.25 -26.69
CA ASP A 50 -5.67 1.22 -25.80
C ASP A 50 -5.87 1.68 -24.35
N ALA A 51 -5.55 2.93 -24.03
CA ALA A 51 -5.60 3.47 -22.68
C ALA A 51 -6.77 4.45 -22.49
N THR A 52 -7.45 4.34 -21.37
CA THR A 52 -8.52 5.27 -20.98
C THR A 52 -8.03 6.21 -19.88
N TYR A 53 -8.44 7.45 -19.99
CA TYR A 53 -8.01 8.53 -19.10
C TYR A 53 -9.21 9.28 -18.52
N LEU A 54 -9.08 9.65 -17.27
CA LEU A 54 -9.94 10.65 -16.61
C LEU A 54 -9.34 12.04 -16.85
N VAL A 55 -10.17 13.01 -17.19
CA VAL A 55 -9.80 14.42 -17.26
C VAL A 55 -10.13 15.07 -15.92
N SER A 56 -9.17 15.75 -15.28
CA SER A 56 -9.44 16.52 -14.07
C SER A 56 -10.58 17.53 -14.33
N PRO A 57 -11.62 17.57 -13.47
CA PRO A 57 -12.73 18.48 -13.69
C PRO A 57 -12.33 19.96 -13.59
N SER A 58 -11.28 20.25 -12.83
CA SER A 58 -10.74 21.61 -12.70
C SER A 58 -9.47 21.75 -13.52
N PRO A 59 -9.36 22.81 -14.34
CA PRO A 59 -8.14 23.05 -15.09
C PRO A 59 -6.99 23.43 -14.14
N LYS A 60 -5.82 22.89 -14.42
CA LYS A 60 -4.57 23.27 -13.74
C LYS A 60 -4.18 24.69 -14.13
N HIS A 61 -4.45 25.06 -15.36
CA HIS A 61 -4.20 26.39 -15.87
C HIS A 61 -5.38 26.88 -16.71
N LYS A 62 -5.79 28.13 -16.42
CA LYS A 62 -6.84 28.85 -17.16
C LYS A 62 -6.17 29.92 -18.01
N ASN A 63 -6.03 29.66 -19.29
CA ASN A 63 -5.55 30.67 -20.23
C ASN A 63 -6.65 31.01 -21.24
N ARG A 64 -6.99 32.27 -21.41
CA ARG A 64 -7.86 32.74 -22.49
C ARG A 64 -6.99 32.88 -23.74
N LEU A 65 -6.66 31.77 -24.34
CA LEU A 65 -6.04 31.81 -25.66
C LEU A 65 -7.03 32.42 -26.65
N SER A 66 -6.51 33.30 -27.50
CA SER A 66 -7.26 34.13 -28.43
C SER A 66 -8.32 33.37 -29.22
N GLN A 67 -9.42 34.04 -29.50
CA GLN A 67 -10.57 33.61 -30.29
C GLN A 67 -10.15 32.89 -31.60
N GLY A 68 -10.04 31.57 -31.50
CA GLY A 68 -9.82 30.63 -32.58
C GLY A 68 -10.82 29.47 -32.45
N GLU A 69 -10.69 28.47 -33.32
CA GLU A 69 -11.54 27.28 -33.30
C GLU A 69 -11.58 26.63 -31.90
N LEU A 70 -12.77 26.14 -31.52
CA LEU A 70 -12.98 25.40 -30.28
C LEU A 70 -12.22 24.06 -30.36
N ILE A 71 -11.04 23.99 -29.70
CA ILE A 71 -10.18 22.80 -29.71
C ILE A 71 -10.31 22.07 -28.37
N SER A 72 -10.54 20.77 -28.42
CA SER A 72 -10.66 19.89 -27.26
C SER A 72 -9.95 18.58 -27.57
N VAL A 73 -8.68 18.44 -27.11
CA VAL A 73 -7.78 17.35 -27.51
C VAL A 73 -6.80 16.96 -26.39
N PRO A 74 -6.39 15.66 -26.33
CA PRO A 74 -5.22 15.27 -25.56
C PRO A 74 -3.95 15.90 -26.15
N CYS A 75 -3.02 16.31 -25.31
CA CYS A 75 -1.77 16.93 -25.72
C CYS A 75 -0.61 16.63 -24.77
N THR A 76 0.61 16.83 -25.27
CA THR A 76 1.81 16.87 -24.43
C THR A 76 2.25 18.31 -24.22
N VAL A 77 2.45 18.71 -22.96
CA VAL A 77 3.21 19.90 -22.62
C VAL A 77 4.69 19.55 -22.60
N ILE A 78 5.50 20.32 -23.35
CA ILE A 78 6.96 20.21 -23.35
C ILE A 78 7.52 21.53 -22.85
N ARG A 79 8.22 21.48 -21.73
CA ARG A 79 8.91 22.61 -21.12
C ARG A 79 10.39 22.56 -21.45
N VAL A 80 10.97 23.67 -21.93
CA VAL A 80 12.37 23.77 -22.33
C VAL A 80 13.05 24.93 -21.62
N SER A 81 14.28 24.71 -21.16
CA SER A 81 15.08 25.79 -20.53
C SER A 81 15.69 26.75 -21.54
N ASN A 82 15.94 26.29 -22.76
CA ASN A 82 16.39 27.12 -23.86
C ASN A 82 15.28 27.26 -24.90
N PRO A 83 14.83 28.49 -25.25
CA PRO A 83 13.82 28.68 -26.28
C PRO A 83 14.25 28.16 -27.66
N GLN A 84 15.54 28.04 -27.94
CA GLN A 84 16.07 27.41 -29.16
C GLN A 84 16.28 25.92 -28.92
N ILE A 85 15.23 25.12 -29.17
CA ILE A 85 15.28 23.67 -28.99
C ILE A 85 16.08 23.00 -30.12
N THR A 86 17.01 22.13 -29.75
CA THR A 86 17.76 21.29 -30.68
C THR A 86 17.10 19.91 -30.85
N GLU A 87 17.51 19.17 -31.87
CA GLU A 87 17.10 17.77 -32.07
C GLU A 87 17.45 16.91 -30.84
N GLN A 88 18.65 17.08 -30.30
CA GLN A 88 19.11 16.32 -29.15
C GLN A 88 18.25 16.59 -27.90
N ASP A 89 17.85 17.84 -27.66
CA ASP A 89 16.98 18.22 -26.57
C ASP A 89 15.61 17.54 -26.72
N LEU A 90 15.02 17.60 -27.92
CA LEU A 90 13.71 17.00 -28.20
C LEU A 90 13.72 15.47 -27.98
N LEU A 91 14.77 14.79 -28.46
CA LEU A 91 14.92 13.34 -28.27
C LEU A 91 15.15 12.96 -26.78
N ALA A 92 15.91 13.78 -26.05
CA ALA A 92 16.09 13.57 -24.59
C ALA A 92 14.78 13.73 -23.83
N ILE A 93 13.98 14.75 -24.18
CA ILE A 93 12.65 14.96 -23.61
C ILE A 93 11.71 13.78 -23.95
N HIS A 94 11.69 13.35 -25.20
CA HIS A 94 10.89 12.20 -25.62
C HIS A 94 11.26 10.93 -24.84
N LYS A 95 12.57 10.67 -24.65
CA LYS A 95 13.05 9.55 -23.84
C LYS A 95 12.55 9.64 -22.39
N LYS A 96 12.54 10.85 -21.79
CA LYS A 96 12.01 11.06 -20.44
C LYS A 96 10.49 10.84 -20.38
N LEU A 97 9.74 11.36 -21.35
CA LEU A 97 8.30 11.17 -21.45
C LEU A 97 7.94 9.68 -21.58
N SER A 98 8.67 8.92 -22.39
CA SER A 98 8.42 7.48 -22.61
C SER A 98 8.73 6.57 -21.41
N GLN A 99 9.33 7.10 -20.36
CA GLN A 99 9.52 6.38 -19.09
C GLN A 99 8.33 6.49 -18.14
N ASP A 100 7.38 7.40 -18.42
CA ASP A 100 6.17 7.55 -17.61
C ASP A 100 5.11 6.54 -18.05
N ASP A 101 4.47 5.88 -17.09
CA ASP A 101 3.47 4.84 -17.31
C ASP A 101 2.06 5.39 -17.63
N VAL A 102 1.87 6.69 -17.51
CA VAL A 102 0.62 7.40 -17.85
C VAL A 102 0.70 8.00 -19.24
N TRP A 103 1.84 8.59 -19.61
CA TRP A 103 2.06 9.16 -20.93
C TRP A 103 2.24 8.05 -21.99
N ILE A 104 1.63 8.23 -23.16
CA ILE A 104 1.84 7.39 -24.34
C ILE A 104 2.13 8.26 -25.55
N GLN A 105 2.79 7.70 -26.56
CA GLN A 105 3.23 8.44 -27.75
C GLN A 105 2.09 9.17 -28.46
N SER A 106 0.87 8.68 -28.43
CA SER A 106 -0.30 9.30 -29.06
C SER A 106 -0.64 10.69 -28.49
N PHE A 107 -0.14 11.05 -27.29
CA PHE A 107 -0.23 12.41 -26.76
C PHE A 107 0.61 13.42 -27.55
N LEU A 108 1.58 12.96 -28.36
CA LEU A 108 2.38 13.84 -29.23
C LEU A 108 1.60 14.38 -30.43
N SER A 109 0.41 13.86 -30.71
CA SER A 109 -0.44 14.40 -31.80
C SER A 109 -0.68 15.91 -31.65
N SER A 110 -0.69 16.42 -30.43
CA SER A 110 -0.82 17.84 -30.14
C SER A 110 0.21 18.27 -29.10
N LEU A 111 0.89 19.38 -29.32
CA LEU A 111 1.97 19.88 -28.50
C LEU A 111 1.73 21.28 -28.01
N ILE A 112 2.09 21.53 -26.75
CA ILE A 112 2.23 22.86 -26.17
C ILE A 112 3.69 23.03 -25.74
N LEU A 113 4.37 23.97 -26.34
CA LEU A 113 5.78 24.25 -26.09
C LEU A 113 5.92 25.45 -25.18
N ILE A 114 6.60 25.28 -24.05
CA ILE A 114 6.77 26.31 -23.01
C ILE A 114 8.25 26.56 -22.80
N SER A 115 8.65 27.83 -22.86
CA SER A 115 10.00 28.24 -22.48
C SER A 115 10.06 28.66 -21.02
N ASP A 116 11.12 28.28 -20.30
CA ASP A 116 11.44 28.77 -18.95
C ASP A 116 11.79 30.26 -18.95
N GLN A 117 12.12 30.81 -20.10
CA GLN A 117 12.43 32.24 -20.25
C GLN A 117 11.14 33.03 -20.51
N PRO A 118 10.76 33.96 -19.60
CA PRO A 118 9.54 34.75 -19.75
C PRO A 118 9.50 35.51 -21.07
N HIS A 119 8.33 35.49 -21.71
CA HIS A 119 8.05 36.22 -22.98
C HIS A 119 8.89 35.79 -24.18
N GLN A 120 9.53 34.62 -24.12
CA GLN A 120 10.25 34.05 -25.28
C GLN A 120 9.53 32.79 -25.77
N ALA A 121 8.99 32.86 -26.98
CA ALA A 121 8.42 31.71 -27.66
C ALA A 121 9.52 30.70 -28.04
N VAL A 122 9.17 29.39 -27.96
CA VAL A 122 10.09 28.33 -28.39
C VAL A 122 10.29 28.38 -29.89
N GLN A 123 11.55 28.43 -30.33
CA GLN A 123 11.94 28.46 -31.72
C GLN A 123 12.33 27.06 -32.21
N LEU A 124 11.73 26.62 -33.30
CA LEU A 124 11.93 25.30 -33.87
C LEU A 124 12.92 25.39 -35.04
N SER A 125 14.05 24.71 -34.96
CA SER A 125 14.94 24.50 -36.09
C SER A 125 14.27 23.64 -37.18
N LYS A 126 14.76 23.68 -38.42
CA LYS A 126 14.25 22.81 -39.50
C LYS A 126 14.34 21.31 -39.13
N ALA A 127 15.40 20.89 -38.45
CA ALA A 127 15.57 19.52 -38.01
C ALA A 127 14.49 19.13 -36.98
N VAL A 128 14.19 19.99 -36.02
CA VAL A 128 13.12 19.77 -35.03
C VAL A 128 11.76 19.74 -35.71
N GLN A 129 11.48 20.63 -36.65
CA GLN A 129 10.24 20.61 -37.42
C GLN A 129 10.05 19.28 -38.16
N GLN A 130 11.11 18.77 -38.81
CA GLN A 130 11.05 17.47 -39.49
C GLN A 130 10.76 16.30 -38.53
N ILE A 131 11.28 16.31 -37.31
CA ILE A 131 10.97 15.30 -36.28
C ILE A 131 9.49 15.40 -35.88
N LEU A 132 8.98 16.61 -35.64
CA LEU A 132 7.58 16.80 -35.29
C LEU A 132 6.63 16.37 -36.42
N GLU A 133 6.99 16.64 -37.67
CA GLU A 133 6.26 16.13 -38.85
C GLU A 133 6.26 14.59 -38.90
N ASN A 134 7.41 13.96 -38.64
CA ASN A 134 7.51 12.50 -38.57
C ASN A 134 6.66 11.90 -37.42
N TRP A 135 6.50 12.62 -36.34
CA TRP A 135 5.60 12.24 -35.24
C TRP A 135 4.12 12.59 -35.50
N SER A 136 3.85 13.26 -36.66
CA SER A 136 2.51 13.80 -36.95
C SER A 136 2.00 14.76 -35.87
N SER A 137 2.89 15.56 -35.29
CA SER A 137 2.62 16.47 -34.20
C SER A 137 2.18 17.85 -34.69
N GLN A 138 1.07 18.34 -34.14
CA GLN A 138 0.61 19.73 -34.33
C GLN A 138 0.98 20.57 -33.11
N VAL A 139 1.71 21.66 -33.31
CA VAL A 139 1.98 22.64 -32.25
C VAL A 139 0.77 23.57 -32.10
N LEU A 140 0.07 23.45 -30.99
CA LEU A 140 -1.11 24.26 -30.68
C LEU A 140 -0.75 25.62 -30.10
N LEU A 141 0.34 25.67 -29.33
CA LEU A 141 0.81 26.88 -28.67
C LEU A 141 2.32 26.85 -28.49
N SER A 142 2.95 27.99 -28.74
CA SER A 142 4.37 28.25 -28.46
C SER A 142 4.50 29.63 -27.81
N ASP A 143 4.14 29.72 -26.53
CA ASP A 143 4.21 30.96 -25.74
C ASP A 143 4.45 30.64 -24.27
N SER A 144 5.13 31.52 -23.53
CA SER A 144 5.45 31.36 -22.13
C SER A 144 4.63 32.25 -21.21
N SER A 145 3.77 33.11 -21.72
CA SER A 145 3.00 34.05 -20.91
C SER A 145 1.91 33.32 -20.11
N GLY A 146 2.14 33.09 -18.82
CA GLY A 146 1.18 32.53 -17.89
C GLY A 146 1.21 31.01 -17.72
N LEU A 147 2.16 30.29 -18.36
CA LEU A 147 2.27 28.82 -18.26
C LEU A 147 3.53 28.36 -17.51
N LEU A 148 4.23 29.28 -16.86
CA LEU A 148 5.56 29.02 -16.29
C LEU A 148 5.61 27.93 -15.20
N ASP A 149 4.47 27.65 -14.54
CA ASP A 149 4.41 26.67 -13.46
C ASP A 149 3.95 25.25 -13.90
N LEU A 150 3.70 25.05 -15.21
CA LEU A 150 3.28 23.76 -15.71
C LEU A 150 4.47 22.85 -16.00
N PRO A 151 4.55 21.65 -15.40
CA PRO A 151 5.56 20.66 -15.76
C PRO A 151 5.27 20.04 -17.14
N SER A 152 6.31 19.47 -17.76
CA SER A 152 6.13 18.62 -18.95
C SER A 152 5.32 17.39 -18.59
N GLY A 153 4.48 16.92 -19.55
CA GLY A 153 3.68 15.70 -19.32
C GLY A 153 2.41 15.66 -20.18
N PRO A 154 1.56 14.65 -19.97
CA PRO A 154 0.29 14.49 -20.66
C PRO A 154 -0.77 15.42 -20.06
N TYR A 155 -1.55 16.09 -20.91
CA TYR A 155 -2.66 16.95 -20.51
C TYR A 155 -3.83 16.79 -21.47
N TYR A 156 -4.97 17.32 -21.07
CA TYR A 156 -6.11 17.54 -21.95
C TYR A 156 -6.33 19.04 -22.15
N PHE A 157 -6.17 19.50 -23.38
CA PHE A 157 -6.42 20.88 -23.76
C PHE A 157 -7.90 21.06 -24.13
N ASN A 158 -8.58 21.96 -23.47
CA ASN A 158 -9.98 22.25 -23.71
C ASN A 158 -10.24 23.76 -23.80
N ASN A 159 -10.36 24.29 -25.01
CA ASN A 159 -10.73 25.68 -25.25
C ASN A 159 -9.92 26.68 -24.42
N GLY A 160 -8.58 26.55 -24.45
CA GLY A 160 -7.66 27.43 -23.73
C GLY A 160 -7.39 27.02 -22.28
N ASN A 161 -7.98 25.95 -21.78
CA ASN A 161 -7.70 25.43 -20.46
C ASN A 161 -6.88 24.11 -20.55
N LEU A 162 -5.95 23.92 -19.63
CA LEU A 162 -5.19 22.69 -19.50
C LEU A 162 -5.62 21.92 -18.25
N HIS A 163 -6.00 20.68 -18.46
CA HIS A 163 -6.43 19.76 -17.41
C HIS A 163 -5.40 18.62 -17.27
N GLU A 164 -5.04 18.30 -16.04
CA GLU A 164 -4.29 17.08 -15.75
C GLU A 164 -5.12 15.86 -16.15
N VAL A 165 -4.45 14.79 -16.54
CA VAL A 165 -5.09 13.51 -16.85
C VAL A 165 -4.59 12.42 -15.94
N TYR A 166 -5.47 11.45 -15.64
CA TYR A 166 -5.18 10.27 -14.85
C TYR A 166 -5.43 9.05 -15.71
N ARG A 167 -4.45 8.19 -15.87
CA ARG A 167 -4.67 6.91 -16.54
C ARG A 167 -5.52 6.01 -15.65
N LEU A 168 -6.52 5.38 -16.26
CA LEU A 168 -7.45 4.53 -15.54
C LEU A 168 -7.00 3.06 -15.64
N TYR A 169 -6.77 2.44 -14.49
CA TYR A 169 -6.35 1.04 -14.36
C TYR A 169 -7.41 0.22 -13.63
N PRO A 170 -7.73 -1.00 -14.09
CA PRO A 170 -8.58 -1.92 -13.32
C PRO A 170 -7.83 -2.48 -12.11
N ASP A 171 -8.54 -2.67 -10.99
CA ASP A 171 -8.02 -3.35 -9.78
C ASP A 171 -8.03 -4.88 -9.98
N THR A 172 -7.08 -5.39 -10.74
CA THR A 172 -7.02 -6.81 -11.15
C THR A 172 -6.76 -7.78 -10.00
N ALA A 173 -6.09 -7.32 -8.94
CA ALA A 173 -5.86 -8.10 -7.72
C ALA A 173 -7.00 -7.92 -6.69
N GLU A 174 -8.03 -7.13 -7.00
CA GLU A 174 -9.12 -6.78 -6.08
C GLU A 174 -8.60 -6.32 -4.71
N ALA A 175 -7.50 -5.57 -4.70
CA ALA A 175 -6.80 -5.15 -3.50
C ALA A 175 -7.42 -3.92 -2.85
N PHE A 176 -8.18 -3.11 -3.59
CA PHE A 176 -8.76 -1.86 -3.13
C PHE A 176 -10.21 -2.02 -2.68
N ILE A 177 -10.57 -1.23 -1.67
CA ILE A 177 -11.95 -1.07 -1.20
C ILE A 177 -12.61 0.16 -1.82
N SER A 178 -11.82 1.19 -2.10
CA SER A 178 -12.24 2.39 -2.80
C SER A 178 -11.07 3.06 -3.52
N ALA A 179 -11.34 3.59 -4.69
CA ALA A 179 -10.44 4.48 -5.41
C ALA A 179 -10.63 5.92 -4.94
N THR A 180 -9.58 6.72 -4.97
CA THR A 180 -9.62 8.12 -4.58
C THR A 180 -9.02 9.03 -5.63
N ILE A 181 -9.43 10.28 -5.62
CA ILE A 181 -8.82 11.35 -6.40
C ILE A 181 -8.56 12.55 -5.52
N GLN A 182 -7.40 13.17 -5.70
CA GLN A 182 -7.01 14.38 -4.98
C GLN A 182 -7.85 15.58 -5.44
N SER A 183 -8.26 16.43 -4.50
CA SER A 183 -8.91 17.69 -4.84
C SER A 183 -7.94 18.60 -5.59
N PRO A 184 -8.37 19.24 -6.69
CA PRO A 184 -7.50 20.15 -7.44
C PRO A 184 -7.18 21.45 -6.70
N HIS A 185 -7.89 21.74 -5.60
CA HIS A 185 -7.75 22.98 -4.82
C HIS A 185 -7.13 22.79 -3.44
N ASP A 186 -7.08 21.54 -2.95
CA ASP A 186 -6.53 21.21 -1.64
C ASP A 186 -5.80 19.86 -1.74
N PRO A 187 -4.45 19.85 -1.71
CA PRO A 187 -3.66 18.63 -1.90
C PRO A 187 -3.81 17.61 -0.76
N TYR A 188 -4.46 18.00 0.33
CA TYR A 188 -4.73 17.13 1.48
C TYR A 188 -6.14 16.58 1.51
N LEU A 189 -7.02 17.04 0.60
CA LEU A 189 -8.41 16.59 0.52
C LEU A 189 -8.57 15.60 -0.62
N TYR A 190 -9.17 14.46 -0.31
CA TYR A 190 -9.47 13.41 -1.28
C TYR A 190 -10.98 13.17 -1.36
N THR A 191 -11.43 12.68 -2.49
CA THR A 191 -12.81 12.22 -2.71
C THR A 191 -12.79 10.85 -3.37
N SER A 192 -13.86 10.08 -3.20
CA SER A 192 -14.00 8.80 -3.89
C SER A 192 -14.09 9.02 -5.40
N LEU A 193 -13.35 8.23 -6.15
CA LEU A 193 -13.42 8.20 -7.61
C LEU A 193 -14.60 7.32 -8.05
N ASN A 194 -15.58 7.93 -8.73
CA ASN A 194 -16.78 7.26 -9.20
C ASN A 194 -16.76 7.09 -10.73
N VAL A 195 -15.70 6.48 -11.25
CA VAL A 195 -15.53 6.16 -12.67
C VAL A 195 -15.23 4.68 -12.80
N SER A 196 -15.77 4.03 -13.82
CA SER A 196 -15.50 2.63 -14.13
C SER A 196 -15.07 2.48 -15.58
N VAL A 197 -14.02 1.68 -15.78
CA VAL A 197 -13.59 1.24 -17.12
C VAL A 197 -13.82 -0.26 -17.18
N PHE A 198 -14.60 -0.68 -18.17
CA PHE A 198 -14.85 -2.08 -18.42
C PHE A 198 -13.83 -2.61 -19.41
N THR A 199 -13.18 -3.70 -19.06
CA THR A 199 -12.37 -4.49 -19.98
C THR A 199 -13.04 -5.88 -20.13
N GLU A 200 -12.80 -6.56 -21.24
CA GLU A 200 -13.33 -7.92 -21.43
C GLU A 200 -12.83 -8.87 -20.33
N GLU A 201 -11.61 -8.69 -19.89
CA GLU A 201 -10.96 -9.53 -18.88
C GLU A 201 -11.43 -9.20 -17.45
N TYR A 202 -11.70 -7.91 -17.15
CA TYR A 202 -12.09 -7.43 -15.82
C TYR A 202 -13.34 -6.53 -15.89
N PRO A 203 -14.52 -7.08 -16.23
CA PRO A 203 -15.70 -6.26 -16.51
C PRO A 203 -16.30 -5.57 -15.28
N SER A 204 -15.96 -5.99 -14.08
CA SER A 204 -16.52 -5.47 -12.83
C SER A 204 -15.46 -4.95 -11.83
N ALA A 205 -14.19 -4.88 -12.24
CA ALA A 205 -13.12 -4.41 -11.35
C ALA A 205 -13.30 -2.93 -11.00
N LEU A 206 -12.94 -2.57 -9.75
CA LEU A 206 -12.79 -1.18 -9.34
C LEU A 206 -11.76 -0.49 -10.25
N THR A 207 -12.01 0.76 -10.60
CA THR A 207 -11.10 1.54 -11.45
C THR A 207 -10.32 2.56 -10.62
N LEU A 208 -9.01 2.62 -10.82
CA LEU A 208 -8.08 3.48 -10.12
C LEU A 208 -7.57 4.57 -11.08
N GLY A 209 -7.58 5.82 -10.62
CA GLY A 209 -7.07 6.97 -11.38
C GLY A 209 -5.64 7.28 -10.98
N VAL A 210 -4.70 7.06 -11.90
CA VAL A 210 -3.26 7.18 -11.64
C VAL A 210 -2.71 8.43 -12.34
N PRO A 211 -2.19 9.44 -11.60
CA PRO A 211 -1.61 10.64 -12.18
C PRO A 211 -0.22 10.37 -12.76
N SER A 212 0.20 11.14 -13.76
CA SER A 212 1.56 11.09 -14.28
C SER A 212 2.59 11.55 -13.24
N ARG A 213 3.71 10.80 -13.12
CA ARG A 213 4.85 11.22 -12.29
C ARG A 213 5.54 12.49 -12.83
N LEU A 214 5.38 12.78 -14.10
CA LEU A 214 5.95 13.96 -14.75
C LEU A 214 5.42 15.28 -14.19
N TYR A 215 4.27 15.28 -13.51
CA TYR A 215 3.73 16.48 -12.86
C TYR A 215 4.50 16.89 -11.60
N PHE A 216 5.38 16.06 -11.10
CA PHE A 216 6.02 16.23 -9.80
C PHE A 216 7.55 16.23 -9.94
N THR A 217 8.19 17.04 -9.12
CA THR A 217 9.67 17.05 -9.01
C THR A 217 10.01 16.91 -7.53
N PRO A 218 10.69 15.84 -7.11
CA PRO A 218 11.17 15.71 -5.75
C PRO A 218 12.09 16.87 -5.36
N THR A 219 11.92 17.37 -4.16
CA THR A 219 12.78 18.39 -3.53
C THR A 219 13.23 17.90 -2.16
N GLU A 220 14.10 18.63 -1.51
CA GLU A 220 14.55 18.30 -0.16
C GLU A 220 13.40 18.34 0.86
N GLU A 221 12.46 19.31 0.70
CA GLU A 221 11.27 19.41 1.56
C GLU A 221 10.18 18.39 1.17
N LYS A 222 10.16 17.94 -0.07
CA LYS A 222 9.19 16.98 -0.60
C LYS A 222 9.87 15.79 -1.30
N PRO A 223 10.63 14.98 -0.53
CA PRO A 223 11.38 13.86 -1.11
C PRO A 223 10.50 12.74 -1.67
N LEU A 224 9.22 12.71 -1.31
CA LEU A 224 8.24 11.73 -1.80
C LEU A 224 7.33 12.29 -2.91
N ALA A 225 7.66 13.48 -3.48
CA ALA A 225 6.83 14.12 -4.50
C ALA A 225 6.60 13.20 -5.70
N GLY A 226 5.32 12.93 -5.99
CA GLY A 226 4.91 12.05 -7.09
C GLY A 226 4.90 10.56 -6.77
N LEU A 227 5.29 10.13 -5.56
CA LEU A 227 5.08 8.75 -5.14
C LEU A 227 3.57 8.48 -4.97
N ARG A 228 3.11 7.45 -5.63
CA ARG A 228 1.72 6.97 -5.59
C ARG A 228 1.58 5.98 -4.47
N ILE A 229 0.76 6.32 -3.50
CA ILE A 229 0.59 5.52 -2.29
C ILE A 229 -0.85 5.01 -2.15
N ALA A 230 -0.99 3.85 -1.55
CA ALA A 230 -2.29 3.29 -1.21
C ALA A 230 -2.38 3.01 0.30
N ILE A 231 -3.52 3.31 0.89
CA ILE A 231 -3.68 3.39 2.35
C ILE A 231 -4.56 2.26 2.86
N LYS A 232 -4.06 1.45 3.80
CA LYS A 232 -4.86 0.41 4.48
C LYS A 232 -6.14 1.02 5.05
N ASP A 233 -7.26 0.33 4.89
CA ASP A 233 -8.57 0.89 5.23
C ASP A 233 -8.89 0.94 6.73
N THR A 234 -7.90 0.77 7.56
CA THR A 234 -7.94 1.10 9.00
C THR A 234 -7.35 2.49 9.31
N GLN A 235 -6.80 3.18 8.32
CA GLN A 235 -6.10 4.46 8.46
C GLN A 235 -6.90 5.56 7.76
N ASP A 236 -7.11 6.69 8.43
CA ASP A 236 -7.91 7.79 7.93
C ASP A 236 -7.22 8.55 6.79
N VAL A 237 -8.02 8.91 5.78
CA VAL A 237 -7.68 9.85 4.71
C VAL A 237 -8.76 10.93 4.70
N ARG A 238 -8.36 12.20 4.78
CA ARG A 238 -9.29 13.32 4.83
C ARG A 238 -10.17 13.37 3.59
N GLY A 239 -11.49 13.46 3.81
CA GLY A 239 -12.54 13.50 2.78
C GLY A 239 -13.03 12.12 2.32
N VAL A 240 -12.41 11.02 2.77
CA VAL A 240 -12.76 9.64 2.41
C VAL A 240 -13.23 8.89 3.65
N LYS A 241 -14.12 7.91 3.47
CA LYS A 241 -14.51 7.00 4.54
C LYS A 241 -13.37 6.04 4.88
N THR A 242 -13.18 5.79 6.16
CA THR A 242 -12.43 4.64 6.67
C THR A 242 -13.44 3.61 7.12
N THR A 243 -13.36 2.40 6.58
CA THR A 243 -14.40 1.40 6.78
C THR A 243 -13.97 0.24 7.67
N GLY A 244 -12.67 0.07 7.92
CA GLY A 244 -12.12 -1.09 8.61
C GLY A 244 -12.48 -2.41 7.91
N SER A 245 -12.70 -2.36 6.59
CA SER A 245 -13.23 -3.45 5.77
C SER A 245 -14.58 -3.99 6.29
N SER A 246 -15.41 -3.11 6.86
CA SER A 246 -16.77 -3.37 7.32
C SER A 246 -17.78 -2.44 6.66
N ARG A 247 -18.76 -3.02 5.95
CA ARG A 247 -19.86 -2.24 5.36
C ARG A 247 -20.74 -1.58 6.42
N SER A 248 -20.89 -2.23 7.56
CA SER A 248 -21.64 -1.68 8.70
C SER A 248 -20.95 -0.45 9.28
N TYR A 249 -19.62 -0.50 9.44
CA TYR A 249 -18.84 0.65 9.88
C TYR A 249 -18.91 1.81 8.85
N ALA A 250 -18.79 1.49 7.56
CA ALA A 250 -18.94 2.46 6.47
C ALA A 250 -20.33 3.09 6.42
N ARG A 251 -21.39 2.36 6.84
CA ARG A 251 -22.76 2.86 6.91
C ARG A 251 -22.96 3.82 8.08
N LEU A 252 -22.32 3.52 9.21
CA LEU A 252 -22.47 4.30 10.44
C LEU A 252 -21.68 5.61 10.38
N TYR A 253 -20.43 5.57 9.90
CA TYR A 253 -19.53 6.73 9.94
C TYR A 253 -19.37 7.41 8.58
N GLY A 254 -19.27 8.75 8.62
CA GLY A 254 -19.03 9.59 7.44
C GLY A 254 -17.57 9.63 6.97
N PRO A 255 -17.30 10.43 5.93
CA PRO A 255 -15.93 10.76 5.53
C PRO A 255 -15.14 11.41 6.67
N ARG A 256 -13.84 11.17 6.71
CA ARG A 256 -12.96 11.67 7.78
C ARG A 256 -12.60 13.14 7.57
N GLU A 257 -12.55 13.89 8.66
CA GLU A 257 -12.21 15.31 8.65
C GLU A 257 -10.69 15.55 8.60
N LYS A 258 -9.90 14.58 9.04
CA LYS A 258 -8.43 14.63 9.08
C LYS A 258 -7.86 13.30 8.60
N SER A 259 -6.67 13.33 8.05
CA SER A 259 -5.89 12.14 7.78
C SER A 259 -5.23 11.62 9.05
N ALA A 260 -4.94 10.31 9.10
CA ALA A 260 -4.10 9.73 10.14
C ALA A 260 -2.71 10.38 10.14
N THR A 261 -2.07 10.45 11.31
CA THR A 261 -0.77 11.11 11.47
C THR A 261 0.27 10.64 10.46
N GLY A 262 0.41 9.32 10.26
CA GLY A 262 1.34 8.78 9.28
C GLY A 262 0.95 9.10 7.83
N VAL A 263 -0.34 9.09 7.51
CA VAL A 263 -0.83 9.49 6.18
C VAL A 263 -0.54 10.98 5.95
N GLN A 264 -0.82 11.83 6.93
CA GLN A 264 -0.57 13.27 6.82
C GLN A 264 0.91 13.56 6.55
N ARG A 265 1.83 12.89 7.25
CA ARG A 265 3.29 13.02 7.01
C ARG A 265 3.69 12.62 5.60
N LEU A 266 3.16 11.52 5.07
CA LEU A 266 3.43 11.12 3.68
C LEU A 266 2.95 12.18 2.69
N LEU A 267 1.77 12.76 2.92
CA LEU A 267 1.21 13.85 2.10
C LEU A 267 2.04 15.14 2.20
N ASP A 268 2.48 15.51 3.41
CA ASP A 268 3.32 16.70 3.64
C ASP A 268 4.63 16.63 2.85
N HIS A 269 5.15 15.41 2.66
CA HIS A 269 6.37 15.15 1.89
C HIS A 269 6.10 14.84 0.41
N GLY A 270 4.86 15.04 -0.07
CA GLY A 270 4.50 15.08 -1.49
C GLY A 270 3.97 13.79 -2.08
N ALA A 271 3.68 12.75 -1.27
CA ALA A 271 3.04 11.54 -1.75
C ALA A 271 1.57 11.77 -2.15
N ILE A 272 1.00 10.88 -2.98
CA ILE A 272 -0.35 11.01 -3.53
C ILE A 272 -1.13 9.74 -3.27
N VAL A 273 -2.31 9.86 -2.62
CA VAL A 273 -3.16 8.71 -2.32
C VAL A 273 -3.98 8.29 -3.54
N ILE A 274 -3.84 7.04 -3.96
CA ILE A 274 -4.59 6.45 -5.10
C ILE A 274 -5.87 5.76 -4.62
N GLY A 275 -5.89 5.23 -3.40
CA GLY A 275 -7.07 4.56 -2.87
C GLY A 275 -6.85 3.94 -1.49
N LYS A 276 -7.95 3.34 -0.98
CA LYS A 276 -7.99 2.62 0.29
C LYS A 276 -7.93 1.11 0.02
N LEU A 277 -7.08 0.41 0.75
CA LEU A 277 -6.77 -1.01 0.57
C LEU A 277 -7.58 -1.89 1.52
N LYS A 278 -8.05 -3.02 1.01
CA LYS A 278 -8.73 -4.03 1.81
C LYS A 278 -7.82 -4.58 2.92
N SER A 279 -8.42 -4.81 4.07
CA SER A 279 -7.84 -5.57 5.18
C SER A 279 -8.85 -6.60 5.64
N THR A 280 -8.47 -7.54 6.49
CA THR A 280 -9.47 -8.28 7.27
C THR A 280 -10.22 -7.30 8.15
N GLN A 281 -11.47 -7.62 8.51
CA GLN A 281 -12.37 -6.72 9.22
C GLN A 281 -11.74 -6.26 10.56
N PHE A 282 -11.52 -4.94 10.71
CA PHE A 282 -10.82 -4.28 11.83
C PHE A 282 -9.41 -4.80 12.12
N GLY A 283 -8.77 -5.44 11.16
CA GLY A 283 -7.46 -6.05 11.34
C GLY A 283 -7.50 -7.41 12.03
N GLU A 284 -8.68 -7.98 12.23
CA GLU A 284 -8.91 -9.22 12.93
C GLU A 284 -9.17 -10.38 11.98
N SER A 285 -8.17 -11.20 11.80
CA SER A 285 -8.24 -12.54 11.26
C SER A 285 -6.85 -13.14 11.20
N GLU A 286 -6.73 -14.40 11.53
CA GLU A 286 -5.55 -15.20 11.24
C GLU A 286 -5.60 -15.76 9.81
N TRP A 287 -6.82 -16.00 9.28
CA TRP A 287 -7.06 -16.63 7.98
C TRP A 287 -7.82 -15.71 7.05
N ALA A 288 -7.07 -15.02 6.20
CA ALA A 288 -7.58 -13.96 5.35
C ALA A 288 -8.78 -14.35 4.49
N THR A 289 -8.91 -15.60 4.04
CA THR A 289 -9.97 -15.99 3.12
C THR A 289 -11.21 -16.56 3.79
N SER A 290 -11.08 -17.27 4.91
CA SER A 290 -12.21 -17.85 5.64
C SER A 290 -13.02 -16.82 6.43
N ASP A 291 -12.41 -15.70 6.78
CA ASP A 291 -13.02 -14.70 7.67
C ASP A 291 -13.58 -13.48 6.91
N TRP A 292 -13.59 -13.51 5.60
CA TRP A 292 -14.17 -12.42 4.79
C TRP A 292 -15.68 -12.59 4.67
N VAL A 293 -16.44 -11.55 5.09
CA VAL A 293 -17.91 -11.54 5.08
C VAL A 293 -18.51 -10.42 4.24
N ASP A 294 -17.91 -9.23 4.25
CA ASP A 294 -18.43 -8.04 3.58
C ASP A 294 -17.82 -7.83 2.20
N TYR A 295 -16.57 -8.21 2.03
CA TYR A 295 -15.78 -8.02 0.82
C TYR A 295 -15.09 -9.33 0.46
N HIS A 296 -14.72 -9.46 -0.80
CA HIS A 296 -13.90 -10.55 -1.28
C HIS A 296 -12.42 -10.33 -0.88
N ALA A 297 -11.73 -11.38 -0.46
CA ALA A 297 -10.30 -11.33 -0.18
C ALA A 297 -9.50 -10.97 -1.44
N PRO A 298 -8.48 -10.12 -1.34
CA PRO A 298 -7.63 -9.80 -2.49
C PRO A 298 -6.94 -11.04 -3.05
N TRP A 299 -6.51 -10.96 -4.30
CA TRP A 299 -5.72 -12.00 -4.96
C TRP A 299 -4.24 -11.75 -4.74
N ASN A 300 -3.53 -12.78 -4.28
CA ASN A 300 -2.07 -12.75 -4.28
C ASN A 300 -1.60 -12.97 -5.73
N PRO A 301 -0.89 -12.02 -6.37
CA PRO A 301 -0.53 -12.17 -7.78
C PRO A 301 0.59 -13.19 -8.02
N ARG A 302 1.25 -13.68 -6.96
CA ARG A 302 2.43 -14.54 -7.07
C ARG A 302 2.08 -15.96 -7.54
N ALA A 303 3.02 -16.56 -8.24
CA ALA A 303 2.98 -17.94 -8.71
C ALA A 303 1.70 -18.24 -9.54
N ASP A 304 0.87 -19.17 -9.08
CA ASP A 304 -0.38 -19.55 -9.74
C ASP A 304 -1.54 -18.53 -9.55
N GLY A 305 -1.33 -17.46 -8.77
CA GLY A 305 -2.33 -16.45 -8.49
C GLY A 305 -3.40 -16.89 -7.47
N TYR A 306 -3.24 -18.04 -6.83
CA TYR A 306 -4.26 -18.63 -5.95
C TYR A 306 -3.78 -18.90 -4.53
N GLN A 307 -2.69 -18.25 -4.14
CA GLN A 307 -2.19 -18.31 -2.79
C GLN A 307 -2.97 -17.38 -1.85
N THR A 308 -2.93 -17.64 -0.55
CA THR A 308 -3.52 -16.72 0.43
C THR A 308 -2.87 -15.34 0.34
N PRO A 309 -3.63 -14.23 0.50
CA PRO A 309 -3.05 -12.90 0.60
C PRO A 309 -2.50 -12.61 2.01
N SER A 310 -2.54 -13.56 2.94
CA SER A 310 -2.22 -13.36 4.36
C SER A 310 -3.12 -12.30 5.02
N ALA A 311 -2.86 -11.97 6.28
CA ALA A 311 -3.62 -11.02 7.09
C ALA A 311 -2.67 -10.18 7.97
N SER A 312 -3.14 -9.00 8.47
CA SER A 312 -4.43 -8.35 8.16
C SER A 312 -4.30 -7.31 7.06
N SER A 313 -3.08 -6.84 6.69
CA SER A 313 -2.86 -5.88 5.59
C SER A 313 -2.85 -6.59 4.23
N SER A 314 -3.89 -7.40 3.97
CA SER A 314 -3.99 -8.29 2.81
C SER A 314 -3.93 -7.53 1.48
N GLY A 315 -4.72 -6.45 1.35
CA GLY A 315 -4.72 -5.59 0.17
C GLY A 315 -3.42 -4.81 -0.01
N SER A 316 -2.72 -4.50 1.09
CA SER A 316 -1.46 -3.76 1.03
C SER A 316 -0.34 -4.59 0.40
N GLY A 317 -0.19 -5.84 0.84
CA GLY A 317 0.75 -6.79 0.23
C GLY A 317 0.38 -7.10 -1.22
N ALA A 318 -0.91 -7.38 -1.48
CA ALA A 318 -1.41 -7.70 -2.82
C ALA A 318 -1.19 -6.56 -3.81
N ALA A 319 -1.55 -5.32 -3.45
CA ALA A 319 -1.37 -4.15 -4.32
C ALA A 319 0.11 -3.85 -4.59
N ALA A 320 0.97 -3.89 -3.55
CA ALA A 320 2.40 -3.70 -3.71
C ALA A 320 3.02 -4.75 -4.66
N ALA A 321 2.54 -5.99 -4.61
CA ALA A 321 3.02 -7.05 -5.48
C ALA A 321 2.41 -7.06 -6.89
N ALA A 322 1.17 -6.54 -7.05
CA ALA A 322 0.44 -6.63 -8.31
C ALA A 322 0.74 -5.47 -9.26
N TYR A 323 0.87 -4.23 -8.74
CA TYR A 323 0.82 -3.02 -9.55
C TYR A 323 2.16 -2.32 -9.65
N ASP A 324 2.74 -2.29 -10.85
CA ASP A 324 4.01 -1.61 -11.16
C ASP A 324 3.91 -0.09 -11.04
N TRP A 325 2.72 0.48 -11.26
CA TRP A 325 2.45 1.90 -11.10
C TRP A 325 2.33 2.36 -9.63
N LEU A 326 2.15 1.45 -8.66
CA LEU A 326 2.07 1.76 -7.23
C LEU A 326 3.46 1.72 -6.60
N ASP A 327 3.88 2.77 -5.92
CA ASP A 327 5.21 2.86 -5.32
C ASP A 327 5.24 2.33 -3.89
N LEU A 328 4.19 2.61 -3.10
CA LEU A 328 4.14 2.28 -1.68
C LEU A 328 2.71 1.97 -1.24
N SER A 329 2.54 1.01 -0.37
CA SER A 329 1.31 0.81 0.40
C SER A 329 1.57 0.85 1.90
N THR A 330 0.56 1.27 2.66
CA THR A 330 0.64 1.34 4.12
C THR A 330 -0.06 0.16 4.77
N GLY A 331 0.34 -0.18 5.98
CA GLY A 331 -0.29 -1.21 6.79
C GLY A 331 -0.28 -0.87 8.28
N THR A 332 -0.87 -1.74 9.07
CA THR A 332 -0.74 -1.75 10.54
C THR A 332 -0.26 -3.12 10.97
N ASP A 333 0.59 -3.17 11.98
CA ASP A 333 1.14 -4.42 12.52
C ASP A 333 1.09 -4.39 14.05
N CYS A 334 0.33 -5.32 14.62
CA CYS A 334 0.23 -5.56 16.05
C CYS A 334 0.90 -6.89 16.43
N SER A 335 0.78 -7.91 15.55
CA SER A 335 1.32 -9.25 15.77
C SER A 335 2.06 -9.84 14.56
N GLY A 336 1.93 -9.22 13.37
CA GLY A 336 2.51 -9.73 12.14
C GLY A 336 1.86 -9.15 10.89
N SER A 337 0.88 -8.26 11.05
CA SER A 337 -0.03 -7.81 9.99
C SER A 337 0.57 -6.93 8.89
N VAL A 338 1.84 -6.55 8.97
CA VAL A 338 2.65 -6.00 7.86
C VAL A 338 3.63 -7.07 7.39
N ARG A 339 4.33 -7.70 8.33
CA ARG A 339 5.45 -8.59 8.05
C ARG A 339 5.02 -9.86 7.32
N ALA A 340 3.95 -10.52 7.78
CA ALA A 340 3.44 -11.72 7.13
C ALA A 340 2.92 -11.46 5.71
N PRO A 341 2.06 -10.44 5.44
CA PRO A 341 1.71 -10.07 4.07
C PRO A 341 2.90 -9.67 3.20
N ALA A 342 3.88 -8.93 3.74
CA ALA A 342 5.09 -8.57 2.97
C ALA A 342 5.88 -9.81 2.55
N ALA A 343 6.12 -10.72 3.47
CA ALA A 343 6.86 -11.94 3.24
C ALA A 343 6.18 -12.83 2.19
N ILE A 344 4.87 -13.10 2.33
CA ILE A 344 4.15 -14.02 1.44
C ILE A 344 3.95 -13.46 0.03
N HIS A 345 3.91 -12.13 -0.11
CA HIS A 345 3.88 -11.45 -1.40
C HIS A 345 5.28 -11.20 -1.96
N GLY A 346 6.34 -11.49 -1.23
CA GLY A 346 7.72 -11.24 -1.65
C GLY A 346 7.94 -9.78 -1.99
N VAL A 347 7.56 -8.88 -1.09
CA VAL A 347 7.81 -7.44 -1.15
C VAL A 347 8.54 -6.99 0.12
N PHE A 348 9.23 -5.85 0.06
CA PHE A 348 9.81 -5.25 1.26
C PHE A 348 8.71 -4.72 2.16
N GLY A 349 8.87 -4.90 3.47
CA GLY A 349 7.96 -4.36 4.46
C GLY A 349 8.68 -3.95 5.72
N ILE A 350 8.17 -2.96 6.44
CA ILE A 350 8.69 -2.57 7.75
C ILE A 350 7.56 -2.48 8.77
N ARG A 351 7.73 -3.21 9.89
CA ARG A 351 7.10 -2.90 11.16
C ARG A 351 8.05 -1.97 11.90
N PRO A 352 7.68 -0.72 12.22
CA PRO A 352 8.52 0.14 13.02
C PRO A 352 8.48 -0.23 14.51
N SER A 353 9.32 0.42 15.30
CA SER A 353 9.26 0.39 16.75
C SER A 353 7.88 0.83 17.24
N THR A 354 7.38 0.19 18.29
CA THR A 354 6.16 0.66 18.95
C THR A 354 6.37 2.07 19.49
N GLY A 355 5.53 3.02 19.08
CA GLY A 355 5.67 4.44 19.42
C GLY A 355 6.61 5.26 18.52
N ALA A 356 7.14 4.69 17.43
CA ALA A 356 7.95 5.45 16.46
C ALA A 356 7.16 6.54 15.72
N ILE A 357 5.83 6.43 15.71
CA ILE A 357 4.89 7.41 15.18
C ILE A 357 3.58 7.34 15.96
N ASP A 358 2.91 8.49 16.12
CA ASP A 358 1.57 8.54 16.69
C ASP A 358 0.54 7.85 15.78
N ASN A 359 -0.30 6.99 16.34
CA ASN A 359 -1.37 6.26 15.66
C ASN A 359 -2.71 7.03 15.61
N GLY A 360 -2.72 8.34 15.80
CA GLY A 360 -3.90 9.18 15.64
C GLY A 360 -4.54 9.01 14.25
N GLY A 361 -5.86 8.74 14.21
CA GLY A 361 -6.61 8.47 12.97
C GLY A 361 -6.45 7.04 12.42
N VAL A 362 -5.95 6.12 13.22
CA VAL A 362 -5.95 4.68 12.93
C VAL A 362 -7.05 4.01 13.77
N ILE A 363 -7.84 3.10 13.17
CA ILE A 363 -8.76 2.26 13.96
C ILE A 363 -7.92 1.44 14.95
N PRO A 364 -8.10 1.62 16.27
CA PRO A 364 -7.22 1.02 17.25
C PRO A 364 -7.45 -0.49 17.37
N PHE A 365 -6.35 -1.22 17.53
CA PHE A 365 -6.35 -2.62 17.95
C PHE A 365 -5.83 -2.73 19.39
N SER A 366 -4.62 -2.21 19.65
CA SER A 366 -4.03 -2.14 20.99
C SER A 366 -2.97 -1.04 21.08
N LYS A 367 -3.08 -0.18 22.07
CA LYS A 367 -2.09 0.87 22.37
C LYS A 367 -0.68 0.31 22.59
N ASN A 368 -0.55 -0.95 23.02
CA ASN A 368 0.71 -1.60 23.35
C ASN A 368 1.44 -2.14 22.11
N PHE A 369 0.73 -2.36 21.00
CA PHE A 369 1.27 -3.08 19.85
C PHE A 369 1.09 -2.38 18.50
N ASP A 370 0.13 -1.45 18.39
CA ASP A 370 -0.19 -0.79 17.13
C ASP A 370 1.01 -0.05 16.56
N THR A 371 1.30 -0.33 15.29
CA THR A 371 2.33 0.36 14.52
C THR A 371 1.83 0.68 13.12
N PHE A 372 2.35 1.76 12.54
CA PHE A 372 2.09 2.19 11.17
C PHE A 372 3.24 1.73 10.27
N GLY A 373 3.03 0.68 9.49
CA GLY A 373 4.07 0.09 8.65
C GLY A 373 3.90 0.37 7.16
N LEU A 374 4.89 -0.02 6.38
CA LEU A 374 5.02 0.23 4.95
C LEU A 374 5.31 -1.04 4.16
N PHE A 375 4.94 -1.02 2.88
CA PHE A 375 5.28 -2.04 1.88
C PHE A 375 5.78 -1.35 0.60
N THR A 376 6.84 -1.88 0.00
CA THR A 376 7.38 -1.38 -1.28
C THR A 376 7.95 -2.54 -2.10
N ARG A 377 8.15 -2.32 -3.41
CA ARG A 377 8.91 -3.25 -4.25
C ARG A 377 10.38 -2.93 -4.31
N ASP A 378 10.81 -1.79 -3.80
CA ASP A 378 12.22 -1.44 -3.73
C ASP A 378 12.60 -0.91 -2.35
N ILE A 379 13.81 -1.24 -1.91
CA ILE A 379 14.31 -0.89 -0.59
C ILE A 379 14.66 0.61 -0.48
N ASP A 380 14.96 1.29 -1.58
CA ASP A 380 15.24 2.73 -1.57
C ASP A 380 13.98 3.52 -1.22
N THR A 381 12.84 3.20 -1.86
CA THR A 381 11.54 3.81 -1.51
C THR A 381 11.16 3.51 -0.06
N LEU A 382 11.42 2.28 0.44
CA LEU A 382 11.17 1.96 1.84
C LEU A 382 12.01 2.83 2.78
N SER A 383 13.31 2.95 2.51
CA SER A 383 14.25 3.77 3.30
C SER A 383 13.86 5.26 3.29
N ARG A 384 13.56 5.82 2.11
CA ARG A 384 13.13 7.23 1.98
C ARG A 384 11.81 7.50 2.71
N ALA A 385 10.83 6.63 2.58
CA ALA A 385 9.56 6.78 3.29
C ALA A 385 9.73 6.61 4.80
N SER A 386 10.58 5.69 5.25
CA SER A 386 10.89 5.50 6.67
C SER A 386 11.56 6.73 7.26
N SER A 387 12.45 7.42 6.53
CA SER A 387 13.15 8.61 7.01
C SER A 387 12.24 9.81 7.28
N VAL A 388 11.10 9.91 6.58
CA VAL A 388 10.14 10.99 6.79
C VAL A 388 9.05 10.62 7.81
N LEU A 389 8.83 9.32 8.05
CA LEU A 389 7.77 8.85 8.93
C LEU A 389 8.22 8.67 10.37
N TYR A 390 9.38 8.05 10.59
CA TYR A 390 9.74 7.53 11.90
C TYR A 390 10.77 8.41 12.61
N ASN A 391 10.76 8.36 13.94
CA ASN A 391 11.71 9.00 14.85
C ASN A 391 11.74 10.55 14.82
N GLN A 392 10.74 11.19 14.22
CA GLN A 392 10.68 12.67 14.25
C GLN A 392 10.18 13.21 15.60
N ASP A 393 9.27 12.45 16.24
CA ASP A 393 8.69 12.81 17.56
C ASP A 393 8.89 11.68 18.58
N ALA A 394 9.77 10.72 18.29
CA ALA A 394 9.97 9.56 19.14
C ALA A 394 10.63 9.99 20.47
N GLU A 395 10.02 9.60 21.60
CA GLU A 395 10.60 9.73 22.93
C GLU A 395 11.90 8.90 23.08
N ILE A 396 12.07 7.89 22.20
CA ILE A 396 13.17 6.95 22.23
C ILE A 396 13.90 7.00 20.89
N THR A 397 15.10 7.52 20.91
CA THR A 397 16.06 7.42 19.81
C THR A 397 17.27 6.66 20.32
N THR A 398 17.56 5.55 19.64
CA THR A 398 18.76 4.77 19.93
C THR A 398 19.79 5.03 18.85
N CYS A 399 21.02 5.26 19.26
CA CYS A 399 22.14 5.35 18.33
C CYS A 399 22.31 4.01 17.60
N PHE A 400 22.46 4.07 16.29
CA PHE A 400 22.68 2.89 15.45
C PHE A 400 24.05 2.99 14.76
N LYS A 401 24.85 1.98 14.90
CA LYS A 401 26.13 1.81 14.21
C LYS A 401 26.08 0.56 13.31
N LYS A 402 27.06 0.44 12.41
CA LYS A 402 27.21 -0.78 11.62
C LYS A 402 27.28 -2.00 12.56
N PRO A 403 26.38 -2.98 12.39
CA PRO A 403 26.35 -4.15 13.25
C PRO A 403 27.68 -4.93 13.20
N THR A 404 28.12 -5.33 14.37
CA THR A 404 29.25 -6.23 14.56
C THR A 404 28.80 -7.63 14.96
N ARG A 405 27.49 -7.81 15.19
CA ARG A 405 26.90 -9.06 15.65
C ARG A 405 25.63 -9.38 14.86
N ILE A 406 25.58 -10.56 14.25
CA ILE A 406 24.43 -11.17 13.61
C ILE A 406 23.91 -12.29 14.52
N VAL A 407 22.72 -12.15 15.08
CA VAL A 407 22.10 -13.16 15.94
C VAL A 407 21.23 -14.10 15.11
N TYR A 408 21.37 -15.39 15.40
CA TYR A 408 20.74 -16.49 14.71
C TYR A 408 20.13 -17.43 15.76
N LEU A 409 18.81 -17.47 15.86
CA LEU A 409 18.13 -18.23 16.91
C LEU A 409 18.00 -19.71 16.51
N THR A 410 18.58 -20.59 17.34
CA THR A 410 18.64 -22.03 17.07
C THR A 410 17.28 -22.73 17.15
N GLU A 411 16.26 -22.08 17.71
CA GLU A 411 14.88 -22.57 17.73
C GLU A 411 14.21 -22.49 16.34
N TYR A 412 14.66 -21.58 15.47
CA TYR A 412 14.07 -21.32 14.16
C TYR A 412 15.01 -21.66 13.00
N TRP A 413 16.26 -21.94 13.31
CA TRP A 413 17.28 -22.24 12.34
C TRP A 413 18.07 -23.52 12.67
N PRO A 414 18.54 -24.27 11.65
CA PRO A 414 18.22 -24.11 10.23
C PRO A 414 16.76 -24.50 9.94
N VAL A 415 16.19 -23.96 8.84
CA VAL A 415 14.85 -24.38 8.41
C VAL A 415 14.88 -25.80 7.84
N GLU A 416 13.78 -26.55 8.00
CA GLU A 416 13.71 -27.96 7.58
C GLU A 416 13.59 -28.12 6.05
N ASP A 417 13.01 -27.14 5.35
CA ASP A 417 12.84 -27.20 3.90
C ASP A 417 14.19 -27.01 3.18
N GLU A 418 14.66 -28.04 2.51
CA GLU A 418 15.99 -28.08 1.86
C GLU A 418 16.15 -26.96 0.79
N ALA A 419 15.13 -26.70 -0.02
CA ALA A 419 15.24 -25.72 -1.09
C ALA A 419 15.34 -24.28 -0.56
N SER A 420 14.53 -23.93 0.44
CA SER A 420 14.61 -22.62 1.08
C SER A 420 15.87 -22.50 1.96
N SER A 421 16.30 -23.59 2.61
CA SER A 421 17.55 -23.63 3.39
C SER A 421 18.74 -23.17 2.56
N VAL A 422 18.87 -23.63 1.30
CA VAL A 422 19.91 -23.18 0.37
C VAL A 422 19.82 -21.67 0.08
N VAL A 423 18.59 -21.16 -0.12
CA VAL A 423 18.39 -19.73 -0.38
C VAL A 423 18.77 -18.91 0.85
N PHE A 424 18.31 -19.31 2.03
CA PHE A 424 18.64 -18.65 3.29
C PHE A 424 20.14 -18.64 3.54
N GLU A 425 20.79 -19.80 3.50
CA GLU A 425 22.20 -19.93 3.82
C GLU A 425 23.08 -19.07 2.93
N ARG A 426 22.83 -19.06 1.62
CA ARG A 426 23.56 -18.20 0.69
C ARG A 426 23.45 -16.72 1.06
N ASN A 427 22.24 -16.25 1.36
CA ASN A 427 22.00 -14.84 1.68
C ASN A 427 22.61 -14.45 3.03
N ILE A 428 22.53 -15.34 4.03
CA ILE A 428 23.15 -15.11 5.34
C ILE A 428 24.68 -15.08 5.22
N GLN A 429 25.30 -15.97 4.44
CA GLN A 429 26.74 -15.93 4.17
C GLN A 429 27.14 -14.63 3.46
N GLN A 430 26.32 -14.11 2.57
CA GLN A 430 26.57 -12.84 1.91
C GLN A 430 26.47 -11.65 2.90
N LEU A 431 25.51 -11.68 3.83
CA LEU A 431 25.43 -10.72 4.92
C LEU A 431 26.69 -10.79 5.82
N GLU A 432 27.09 -11.97 6.23
CA GLU A 432 28.32 -12.18 7.03
C GLU A 432 29.55 -11.59 6.35
N LYS A 433 29.70 -11.83 5.05
CA LYS A 433 30.82 -11.31 4.25
C LYS A 433 30.79 -9.77 4.19
N THR A 434 29.62 -9.19 3.92
CA THR A 434 29.45 -7.73 3.77
C THR A 434 29.65 -7.01 5.09
N LEU A 435 29.17 -7.58 6.18
CA LEU A 435 29.33 -6.99 7.51
C LEU A 435 30.71 -7.28 8.13
N GLY A 436 31.44 -8.27 7.59
CA GLY A 436 32.74 -8.68 8.08
C GLY A 436 32.67 -9.41 9.43
N THR A 437 31.53 -10.04 9.72
CA THR A 437 31.29 -10.79 10.97
C THR A 437 30.57 -12.08 10.71
N LYS A 438 30.74 -13.05 11.59
CA LYS A 438 30.03 -14.33 11.54
C LYS A 438 28.75 -14.26 12.39
N ARG A 439 27.74 -15.06 12.02
CA ARG A 439 26.55 -15.22 12.85
C ARG A 439 26.91 -15.79 14.21
N THR A 440 26.20 -15.34 15.24
CA THR A 440 26.24 -15.89 16.58
C THR A 440 25.00 -16.74 16.78
N GLU A 441 25.17 -18.03 16.95
CA GLU A 441 24.09 -18.93 17.32
C GLU A 441 23.68 -18.69 18.78
N LEU A 442 22.38 -18.56 19.02
CA LEU A 442 21.81 -18.27 20.31
C LEU A 442 20.53 -19.07 20.51
N SER A 443 20.40 -19.78 21.61
CA SER A 443 19.11 -20.33 22.04
C SER A 443 18.43 -19.34 22.97
N LEU A 444 17.28 -18.82 22.53
CA LEU A 444 16.49 -17.85 23.29
C LEU A 444 15.92 -18.51 24.56
N GLY A 445 15.40 -19.72 24.44
CA GLY A 445 14.87 -20.50 25.56
C GLY A 445 15.93 -20.81 26.61
N LYS A 446 17.13 -21.23 26.20
CA LYS A 446 18.25 -21.48 27.11
C LYS A 446 18.69 -20.19 27.80
N LEU A 447 18.85 -19.10 27.05
CA LEU A 447 19.24 -17.80 27.60
C LEU A 447 18.22 -17.32 28.62
N TRP A 448 16.91 -17.48 28.33
CA TRP A 448 15.84 -17.14 29.27
C TRP A 448 15.95 -17.97 30.55
N SER A 449 16.11 -19.28 30.45
CA SER A 449 16.23 -20.16 31.62
C SER A 449 17.40 -19.80 32.55
N GLU A 450 18.50 -19.28 31.99
CA GLU A 450 19.70 -18.89 32.73
C GLU A 450 19.67 -17.46 33.29
N THR A 451 18.89 -16.53 32.66
CA THR A 451 19.03 -15.10 32.91
C THR A 451 17.73 -14.36 33.14
N ASN A 452 16.55 -15.06 33.15
CA ASN A 452 15.26 -14.36 33.33
C ASN A 452 15.25 -13.55 34.65
N PRO A 453 14.75 -12.29 34.61
CA PRO A 453 14.86 -11.37 35.74
C PRO A 453 13.84 -11.67 36.86
N VAL A 454 12.86 -12.55 36.61
CA VAL A 454 11.79 -12.86 37.56
C VAL A 454 12.03 -14.13 38.38
N GLY A 455 13.11 -14.85 38.08
CA GLY A 455 13.48 -16.06 38.80
C GLY A 455 12.49 -17.21 38.63
N THR A 456 11.75 -17.24 37.53
CA THR A 456 10.78 -18.32 37.22
C THR A 456 11.49 -19.55 36.63
N ASN A 457 10.89 -20.72 36.86
CA ASN A 457 11.27 -21.94 36.16
C ASN A 457 10.42 -22.22 34.90
N LEU A 458 9.51 -21.32 34.55
CA LEU A 458 8.73 -21.46 33.32
C LEU A 458 9.63 -21.21 32.10
N SER A 459 9.37 -21.95 31.03
CA SER A 459 9.97 -21.66 29.73
C SER A 459 9.55 -20.27 29.25
N ILE A 460 10.25 -19.72 28.25
CA ILE A 460 9.86 -18.46 27.63
C ILE A 460 8.46 -18.57 27.01
N ASP A 461 8.16 -19.70 26.37
CA ASP A 461 6.88 -19.99 25.75
C ASP A 461 5.74 -20.01 26.79
N ASP A 462 5.94 -20.70 27.93
CA ASP A 462 4.93 -20.76 28.99
C ASP A 462 4.75 -19.43 29.70
N PHE A 463 5.85 -18.68 29.92
CA PHE A 463 5.77 -17.41 30.63
C PHE A 463 5.02 -16.35 29.83
N PHE A 464 5.25 -16.26 28.51
CA PHE A 464 4.63 -15.26 27.64
C PHE A 464 3.40 -15.77 26.87
N ASN A 465 2.90 -16.96 27.19
CA ASN A 465 1.80 -17.63 26.47
C ASN A 465 0.53 -16.77 26.32
N ASN A 466 0.19 -15.96 27.32
CA ASN A 466 -1.03 -15.13 27.32
C ASN A 466 -0.74 -13.62 27.22
N THR A 467 0.51 -13.21 27.12
CA THR A 467 0.92 -11.80 27.19
C THR A 467 0.25 -10.95 26.11
N PHE A 468 0.20 -11.42 24.86
CA PHE A 468 -0.43 -10.68 23.78
C PHE A 468 -1.93 -10.50 24.02
N VAL A 469 -2.63 -11.57 24.38
CA VAL A 469 -4.08 -11.54 24.60
C VAL A 469 -4.44 -10.65 25.77
N THR A 470 -3.72 -10.77 26.89
CA THR A 470 -4.00 -9.96 28.09
C THR A 470 -3.70 -8.47 27.87
N ALA A 471 -2.63 -8.15 27.18
CA ALA A 471 -2.23 -6.77 26.91
C ALA A 471 -3.08 -6.07 25.84
N SER A 472 -3.73 -6.80 24.93
CA SER A 472 -4.47 -6.20 23.81
C SER A 472 -5.99 -6.23 23.96
N SER A 473 -6.55 -7.24 24.63
CA SER A 473 -7.99 -7.50 24.63
C SER A 473 -8.86 -6.38 25.18
N PRO A 474 -8.50 -5.65 26.25
CA PRO A 474 -9.32 -4.55 26.74
C PRO A 474 -9.46 -3.39 25.73
N ASP A 475 -8.41 -3.07 25.00
CA ASP A 475 -8.45 -2.02 23.97
C ASP A 475 -9.35 -2.44 22.79
N GLN A 476 -9.26 -3.70 22.35
CA GLN A 476 -10.14 -4.27 21.32
C GLN A 476 -11.60 -4.28 21.77
N TRP A 477 -11.86 -4.64 23.03
CA TRP A 477 -13.21 -4.64 23.58
C TRP A 477 -13.81 -3.24 23.58
N ASP A 478 -13.04 -2.23 23.98
CA ASP A 478 -13.51 -0.84 24.00
C ASP A 478 -13.92 -0.36 22.61
N MET A 479 -13.14 -0.67 21.58
CA MET A 479 -13.48 -0.32 20.19
C MET A 479 -14.74 -1.06 19.71
N LEU A 480 -14.79 -2.39 19.88
CA LEU A 480 -15.88 -3.23 19.36
C LEU A 480 -17.20 -2.99 20.05
N LYS A 481 -17.21 -2.86 21.38
CA LYS A 481 -18.46 -2.63 22.15
C LYS A 481 -19.08 -1.29 21.79
N ASN A 482 -18.27 -0.24 21.61
CA ASN A 482 -18.76 1.09 21.25
C ASN A 482 -19.36 1.06 19.84
N PHE A 483 -18.63 0.52 18.86
CA PHE A 483 -19.17 0.35 17.51
C PHE A 483 -20.46 -0.47 17.49
N HIS A 484 -20.52 -1.58 18.23
CA HIS A 484 -21.70 -2.44 18.31
C HIS A 484 -22.91 -1.68 18.90
N ALA A 485 -22.71 -0.94 19.98
CA ALA A 485 -23.76 -0.15 20.61
C ALA A 485 -24.28 0.98 19.69
N GLU A 486 -23.38 1.78 19.14
CA GLU A 486 -23.74 2.88 18.24
C GLU A 486 -24.46 2.38 16.97
N TYR A 487 -24.02 1.24 16.42
CA TYR A 487 -24.68 0.67 15.25
C TYR A 487 -26.09 0.13 15.60
N HIS A 488 -26.22 -0.55 16.75
CA HIS A 488 -27.52 -1.04 17.24
C HIS A 488 -28.49 0.12 17.50
N ASP A 489 -28.02 1.19 18.11
CA ASP A 489 -28.85 2.39 18.38
C ASP A 489 -29.31 3.05 17.08
N ALA A 490 -28.44 3.09 16.05
CA ALA A 490 -28.76 3.69 14.78
C ALA A 490 -29.70 2.85 13.91
N PHE A 491 -29.61 1.51 13.97
CA PHE A 491 -30.26 0.61 13.00
C PHE A 491 -31.17 -0.45 13.61
N GLY A 492 -31.20 -0.62 14.94
CA GLY A 492 -32.06 -1.56 15.66
C GLY A 492 -31.62 -3.03 15.59
N HIS A 493 -30.41 -3.31 15.14
CA HIS A 493 -29.83 -4.66 15.08
C HIS A 493 -28.30 -4.62 15.20
N ALA A 494 -27.69 -5.75 15.55
CA ALA A 494 -26.24 -5.89 15.63
C ALA A 494 -25.57 -5.74 14.25
N PRO A 495 -24.34 -5.18 14.16
CA PRO A 495 -23.57 -5.16 12.93
C PRO A 495 -23.10 -6.58 12.57
N PRO A 496 -23.08 -6.96 11.26
CA PRO A 496 -22.39 -8.15 10.82
C PRO A 496 -20.89 -8.09 11.14
N LEU A 497 -20.41 -9.15 11.78
CA LEU A 497 -18.99 -9.33 12.10
C LEU A 497 -18.50 -10.63 11.48
N ASN A 498 -17.19 -10.71 11.17
CA ASN A 498 -16.57 -11.95 10.73
C ASN A 498 -16.58 -13.01 11.86
N PRO A 499 -16.41 -14.31 11.55
CA PRO A 499 -16.46 -15.36 12.55
C PRO A 499 -15.50 -15.18 13.72
N GLN A 500 -14.29 -14.68 13.46
CA GLN A 500 -13.29 -14.41 14.49
C GLN A 500 -13.76 -13.31 15.46
N LEU A 501 -14.32 -12.23 14.93
CA LEU A 501 -14.86 -11.14 15.75
C LEU A 501 -16.11 -11.55 16.52
N GLN A 502 -16.99 -12.37 15.91
CA GLN A 502 -18.15 -12.91 16.62
C GLN A 502 -17.73 -13.70 17.86
N TRP A 503 -16.73 -14.56 17.71
CA TRP A 503 -16.20 -15.33 18.84
C TRP A 503 -15.49 -14.41 19.85
N LYS A 504 -14.73 -13.41 19.42
CA LYS A 504 -14.13 -12.42 20.31
C LYS A 504 -15.16 -11.59 21.09
N MET A 505 -16.32 -11.29 20.54
CA MET A 505 -17.41 -10.62 21.27
C MET A 505 -17.87 -11.40 22.49
N GLU A 506 -17.72 -12.72 22.50
CA GLU A 506 -18.01 -13.57 23.65
C GLU A 506 -16.85 -13.64 24.65
N PHE A 507 -15.61 -13.61 24.17
CA PHE A 507 -14.39 -13.73 24.97
C PHE A 507 -13.94 -12.42 25.60
N LEU A 508 -13.89 -11.32 24.84
CA LEU A 508 -13.30 -10.05 25.25
C LEU A 508 -13.92 -9.43 26.52
N PRO A 509 -15.23 -9.56 26.80
CA PRO A 509 -15.83 -9.02 28.04
C PRO A 509 -15.23 -9.57 29.32
N SER A 510 -14.59 -10.75 29.27
CA SER A 510 -13.94 -11.37 30.43
C SER A 510 -12.55 -10.79 30.73
N GLN A 511 -11.99 -10.00 29.80
CA GLN A 511 -10.64 -9.46 29.91
C GLN A 511 -10.66 -8.12 30.65
N THR A 512 -9.93 -8.04 31.76
CA THR A 512 -9.97 -6.88 32.66
C THR A 512 -8.77 -5.95 32.47
N VAL A 513 -8.90 -4.71 32.96
CA VAL A 513 -7.80 -3.75 33.00
C VAL A 513 -6.63 -4.25 33.84
N GLU A 514 -6.88 -5.04 34.88
CA GLU A 514 -5.86 -5.66 35.72
C GLU A 514 -5.03 -6.69 34.93
N MET A 515 -5.70 -7.49 34.09
CA MET A 515 -5.03 -8.42 33.18
C MET A 515 -4.18 -7.64 32.15
N GLN A 516 -4.70 -6.53 31.62
CA GLN A 516 -3.92 -5.66 30.71
C GLN A 516 -2.64 -5.17 31.38
N LYS A 517 -2.72 -4.65 32.60
CA LYS A 517 -1.54 -4.19 33.38
C LYS A 517 -0.55 -5.33 33.64
N GLN A 518 -1.02 -6.55 33.79
CA GLN A 518 -0.14 -7.71 33.92
C GLN A 518 0.59 -7.99 32.60
N GLY A 519 -0.12 -8.02 31.47
CA GLY A 519 0.49 -8.17 30.15
C GLY A 519 1.50 -7.04 29.84
N GLU A 520 1.17 -5.79 30.20
CA GLU A 520 2.09 -4.65 30.07
C GLU A 520 3.41 -4.84 30.86
N LYS A 521 3.32 -5.41 32.07
CA LYS A 521 4.52 -5.75 32.85
C LYS A 521 5.34 -6.85 32.21
N GLU A 522 4.69 -7.85 31.65
CA GLU A 522 5.38 -8.96 30.96
C GLU A 522 6.09 -8.45 29.71
N ILE A 523 5.48 -7.55 28.94
CA ILE A 523 6.13 -6.86 27.79
C ILE A 523 7.37 -6.11 28.25
N GLU A 524 7.29 -5.36 29.37
CA GLU A 524 8.43 -4.61 29.89
C GLU A 524 9.56 -5.52 30.40
N ILE A 525 9.21 -6.66 31.02
CA ILE A 525 10.15 -7.72 31.41
C ILE A 525 10.88 -8.26 30.16
N PHE A 526 10.12 -8.63 29.11
CA PHE A 526 10.72 -9.12 27.89
C PHE A 526 11.64 -8.09 27.23
N ARG A 527 11.16 -6.87 27.09
CA ARG A 527 11.90 -5.76 26.46
C ARG A 527 13.22 -5.50 27.14
N THR A 528 13.21 -5.28 28.46
CA THR A 528 14.42 -5.01 29.24
C THR A 528 15.39 -6.18 29.20
N TRP A 529 14.88 -7.41 29.30
CA TRP A 529 15.71 -8.61 29.21
C TRP A 529 16.31 -8.79 27.81
N PHE A 530 15.52 -8.60 26.77
CA PHE A 530 15.94 -8.76 25.38
C PHE A 530 16.98 -7.71 24.97
N GLU A 531 16.79 -6.44 25.34
CA GLU A 531 17.77 -5.38 25.13
C GLU A 531 19.10 -5.68 25.85
N LYS A 532 19.04 -6.19 27.06
CA LYS A 532 20.23 -6.49 27.86
C LYS A 532 21.01 -7.71 27.37
N HIS A 533 20.33 -8.73 26.84
CA HIS A 533 20.95 -10.04 26.59
C HIS A 533 21.04 -10.41 25.12
N VAL A 534 20.18 -9.85 24.26
CA VAL A 534 20.09 -10.18 22.83
C VAL A 534 20.52 -9.00 21.96
N MET A 535 19.90 -7.82 22.14
CA MET A 535 20.18 -6.62 21.35
C MET A 535 21.26 -5.76 22.01
N LEU A 536 22.47 -6.29 22.05
CA LEU A 536 23.58 -5.63 22.74
C LEU A 536 23.94 -4.28 22.13
N THR A 537 24.39 -3.36 22.99
CA THR A 537 24.93 -2.08 22.62
C THR A 537 26.42 -2.02 22.92
N ASP A 538 27.14 -1.14 22.21
CA ASP A 538 28.55 -0.85 22.48
C ASP A 538 28.76 0.04 23.72
N GLN A 539 30.00 0.46 23.98
CA GLN A 539 30.37 1.30 25.14
C GLN A 539 29.72 2.70 25.11
N ASP A 540 29.33 3.16 23.91
CA ASP A 540 28.65 4.46 23.71
C ASP A 540 27.12 4.32 23.80
N GLY A 541 26.61 3.11 24.04
CA GLY A 541 25.18 2.82 24.07
C GLY A 541 24.53 2.70 22.68
N CYS A 542 25.32 2.59 21.61
CA CYS A 542 24.81 2.42 20.27
C CYS A 542 24.54 0.93 19.97
N SER A 543 23.42 0.64 19.31
CA SER A 543 23.11 -0.73 18.86
C SER A 543 24.11 -1.21 17.82
N GLU A 544 24.63 -2.42 18.02
CA GLU A 544 25.55 -3.10 17.11
C GLU A 544 25.06 -4.50 16.69
N THR A 545 23.82 -4.84 17.04
CA THR A 545 23.26 -6.17 16.81
C THR A 545 22.12 -6.12 15.81
N ILE A 546 22.07 -7.10 14.89
CA ILE A 546 20.89 -7.47 14.12
C ILE A 546 20.49 -8.91 14.41
N LEU A 547 19.17 -9.16 14.48
CA LEU A 547 18.63 -10.51 14.60
C LEU A 547 18.00 -10.90 13.25
N VAL A 548 18.21 -12.14 12.81
CA VAL A 548 17.68 -12.68 11.55
C VAL A 548 16.64 -13.75 11.85
N LEU A 549 15.44 -13.59 11.26
CA LEU A 549 14.31 -14.52 11.42
C LEU A 549 13.85 -15.08 10.06
N PRO A 550 13.42 -16.36 9.97
CA PRO A 550 12.87 -16.93 8.75
C PRO A 550 11.37 -16.61 8.67
N TRP A 551 10.93 -15.82 7.66
CA TRP A 551 9.52 -15.46 7.54
C TRP A 551 8.72 -16.33 6.59
N THR A 552 9.25 -16.62 5.42
CA THR A 552 8.60 -17.54 4.48
C THR A 552 9.62 -18.38 3.74
N GLN A 553 9.29 -19.64 3.58
CA GLN A 553 10.13 -20.65 2.96
C GLN A 553 9.71 -20.96 1.51
N GLY A 554 8.77 -20.17 0.95
CA GLY A 554 8.24 -20.41 -0.39
C GLY A 554 7.37 -21.66 -0.49
N GLN A 555 6.69 -22.03 0.61
CA GLN A 555 5.73 -23.13 0.62
C GLN A 555 4.35 -22.63 0.19
N PRO A 556 3.57 -23.44 -0.59
CA PRO A 556 2.22 -23.06 -0.99
C PRO A 556 1.28 -23.02 0.20
N SER A 557 0.44 -21.98 0.25
CA SER A 557 -0.66 -21.82 1.18
C SER A 557 -1.85 -21.32 0.36
N TYR A 558 -2.77 -22.22 0.04
CA TYR A 558 -3.86 -21.90 -0.88
C TYR A 558 -5.01 -21.17 -0.21
N ARG A 559 -5.60 -20.22 -0.91
CA ARG A 559 -6.69 -19.38 -0.40
C ARG A 559 -8.01 -20.11 -0.13
N ASP A 560 -8.20 -21.32 -0.65
CA ASP A 560 -9.37 -22.18 -0.44
C ASP A 560 -9.14 -23.26 0.63
N GLU A 561 -8.07 -23.19 1.39
CA GLU A 561 -7.83 -24.04 2.54
C GLU A 561 -8.40 -23.36 3.79
N TYR A 562 -9.50 -23.91 4.30
CA TYR A 562 -10.18 -23.39 5.48
C TYR A 562 -9.84 -24.21 6.71
N ARG A 563 -9.67 -23.54 7.83
CA ARG A 563 -9.71 -24.20 9.14
C ARG A 563 -11.17 -24.28 9.63
N GLU A 564 -11.48 -25.33 10.37
CA GLU A 564 -12.86 -25.62 10.78
C GLU A 564 -13.52 -24.53 11.65
N ARG A 565 -12.73 -23.72 12.35
CA ARG A 565 -13.22 -22.55 13.10
C ARG A 565 -12.10 -21.58 13.42
N PRO A 566 -12.44 -20.31 13.57
CA PRO A 566 -11.55 -19.33 14.17
C PRO A 566 -11.40 -19.69 15.66
N SER A 567 -10.19 -19.94 16.12
CA SER A 567 -9.94 -20.37 17.49
C SER A 567 -8.79 -19.63 18.17
N TRP A 568 -8.11 -18.76 17.42
CA TRP A 568 -6.96 -18.07 17.95
C TRP A 568 -7.35 -16.73 18.60
N ILE A 569 -7.10 -16.63 19.90
CA ILE A 569 -7.34 -15.39 20.66
C ILE A 569 -6.12 -14.50 20.79
N GLY A 570 -4.97 -14.96 20.34
CA GLY A 570 -3.69 -14.30 20.52
C GLY A 570 -2.84 -14.96 21.62
N ASP A 571 -3.24 -16.16 22.07
CA ASP A 571 -2.46 -16.99 22.98
C ASP A 571 -1.35 -17.76 22.25
N GLY A 572 -0.36 -18.19 23.00
CA GLY A 572 0.81 -18.86 22.48
C GLY A 572 2.03 -17.95 22.34
N TRP A 573 3.18 -18.59 22.14
CA TRP A 573 4.44 -17.93 21.82
C TRP A 573 4.80 -18.24 20.37
N PHE A 574 5.11 -17.19 19.59
CA PHE A 574 5.49 -17.31 18.20
C PHE A 574 6.71 -16.43 17.90
N PHE A 575 7.56 -16.84 16.95
CA PHE A 575 8.77 -16.08 16.60
C PHE A 575 8.49 -14.62 16.23
N TYR A 576 7.35 -14.35 15.63
CA TYR A 576 6.96 -12.99 15.22
C TYR A 576 6.59 -12.08 16.41
N PHE A 577 6.39 -12.63 17.62
CA PHE A 577 6.23 -11.81 18.83
C PHE A 577 7.54 -11.26 19.37
N ILE A 578 8.70 -11.77 18.93
CA ILE A 578 10.01 -11.29 19.41
C ILE A 578 10.14 -9.78 19.20
N SER A 579 9.97 -9.28 17.96
CA SER A 579 10.04 -7.84 17.69
C SER A 579 8.85 -7.06 18.25
N VAL A 580 7.68 -7.69 18.41
CA VAL A 580 6.48 -7.09 19.01
C VAL A 580 6.71 -6.77 20.48
N TYR A 581 7.12 -7.75 21.28
CA TYR A 581 7.36 -7.56 22.71
C TYR A 581 8.61 -6.72 22.98
N ALA A 582 9.64 -6.84 22.14
CA ALA A 582 10.79 -5.94 22.17
C ALA A 582 10.41 -4.50 21.79
N GLY A 583 9.25 -4.29 21.13
CA GLY A 583 8.88 -3.00 20.58
C GLY A 583 9.85 -2.50 19.51
N ALA A 584 10.54 -3.42 18.83
CA ALA A 584 11.66 -3.17 17.93
C ALA A 584 11.23 -3.11 16.47
N PRO A 585 11.99 -2.40 15.59
CA PRO A 585 11.72 -2.40 14.17
C PRO A 585 12.11 -3.74 13.53
N GLU A 586 11.33 -4.17 12.57
CA GLU A 586 11.64 -5.34 11.76
C GLU A 586 11.37 -5.07 10.28
N VAL A 587 12.39 -5.29 9.44
CA VAL A 587 12.33 -5.14 7.99
C VAL A 587 12.25 -6.51 7.35
N ILE A 588 11.20 -6.74 6.56
CA ILE A 588 11.07 -7.93 5.73
C ILE A 588 11.80 -7.71 4.41
N VAL A 589 12.67 -8.65 4.11
CA VAL A 589 13.54 -8.64 2.93
C VAL A 589 13.29 -9.88 2.10
N PRO A 590 12.73 -9.76 0.89
CA PRO A 590 12.68 -10.88 -0.06
C PRO A 590 14.08 -11.21 -0.55
N ILE A 591 14.49 -12.48 -0.40
CA ILE A 591 15.87 -12.92 -0.68
C ILE A 591 16.00 -13.93 -1.82
N GLY A 592 14.90 -14.34 -2.39
CA GLY A 592 14.84 -15.32 -3.47
C GLY A 592 13.47 -15.96 -3.57
N GLN A 593 13.41 -17.07 -4.27
CA GLN A 593 12.19 -17.84 -4.46
C GLN A 593 12.51 -19.33 -4.60
N THR A 594 11.56 -20.19 -4.24
CA THR A 594 11.69 -21.65 -4.34
C THR A 594 10.58 -22.22 -5.23
N PRO A 595 10.88 -23.30 -5.98
CA PRO A 595 9.90 -23.93 -6.85
C PRO A 595 8.94 -24.83 -6.05
N TYR A 596 7.71 -24.93 -6.53
CA TYR A 596 6.72 -25.91 -6.08
C TYR A 596 5.84 -26.36 -7.24
N GLU A 597 5.20 -27.54 -7.13
CA GLU A 597 4.23 -28.02 -8.11
C GLU A 597 2.83 -27.48 -7.77
N SER A 598 2.32 -26.57 -8.61
CA SER A 598 1.00 -25.99 -8.41
C SER A 598 -0.10 -27.04 -8.65
N ARG A 599 -1.01 -27.19 -7.68
CA ARG A 599 -2.20 -28.03 -7.85
C ARG A 599 -3.21 -27.49 -8.87
N LEU A 600 -3.11 -26.20 -9.21
CA LEU A 600 -4.00 -25.54 -10.18
C LEU A 600 -3.44 -25.57 -11.59
N THR A 601 -2.24 -25.04 -11.79
CA THR A 601 -1.63 -24.94 -13.12
C THR A 601 -1.01 -26.27 -13.58
N LYS A 602 -0.80 -27.24 -12.67
CA LYS A 602 -0.10 -28.49 -12.93
C LYS A 602 1.31 -28.28 -13.52
N ARG A 603 1.94 -27.21 -13.09
CA ARG A 603 3.28 -26.79 -13.52
C ARG A 603 4.11 -26.39 -12.32
N GLN A 604 5.41 -26.36 -12.50
CA GLN A 604 6.31 -25.76 -11.54
C GLN A 604 6.09 -24.25 -11.51
N GLU A 605 5.83 -23.71 -10.33
CA GLU A 605 5.66 -22.31 -10.01
C GLU A 605 6.66 -21.92 -8.92
N TRP A 606 6.79 -20.60 -8.66
CA TRP A 606 7.80 -20.09 -7.76
C TRP A 606 7.18 -19.18 -6.69
N LEU A 607 7.48 -19.44 -5.43
CA LEU A 607 7.04 -18.63 -4.31
C LEU A 607 8.21 -17.95 -3.61
N PRO A 608 8.00 -16.73 -3.08
CA PRO A 608 9.03 -15.94 -2.44
C PRO A 608 9.58 -16.60 -1.18
N VAL A 609 10.88 -16.41 -0.94
CA VAL A 609 11.57 -16.67 0.32
C VAL A 609 11.98 -15.32 0.91
N ALA A 610 11.68 -15.10 2.18
CA ALA A 610 11.96 -13.83 2.85
C ALA A 610 12.51 -14.03 4.27
N ILE A 611 13.40 -13.14 4.67
CA ILE A 611 13.87 -13.00 6.06
C ILE A 611 13.30 -11.74 6.71
N GLY A 612 13.25 -11.74 8.04
CA GLY A 612 13.07 -10.56 8.87
C GLY A 612 14.40 -10.14 9.47
N LEU A 613 14.76 -8.89 9.30
CA LEU A 613 15.90 -8.27 9.98
C LEU A 613 15.36 -7.40 11.11
N VAL A 614 15.68 -7.76 12.35
CA VAL A 614 15.25 -7.01 13.55
C VAL A 614 16.39 -6.11 14.00
N GLY A 615 16.10 -4.81 14.16
CA GLY A 615 17.00 -3.80 14.69
C GLY A 615 16.74 -3.50 16.17
N ALA A 616 17.50 -2.59 16.74
CA ALA A 616 17.23 -2.09 18.08
C ALA A 616 16.04 -1.12 18.07
N ARG A 617 15.29 -1.10 19.16
CA ARG A 617 14.15 -0.19 19.35
C ARG A 617 14.59 1.27 19.21
N GLY A 618 13.82 2.06 18.47
CA GLY A 618 14.07 3.48 18.23
C GLY A 618 15.14 3.80 17.18
N THR A 619 15.54 2.80 16.37
CA THR A 619 16.52 3.00 15.28
C THR A 619 15.88 3.07 13.90
N ASP A 620 14.59 3.10 13.78
CA ASP A 620 13.75 2.81 12.61
C ASP A 620 14.26 3.37 11.28
N ALA A 621 14.40 4.69 11.17
CA ALA A 621 14.87 5.34 9.94
C ALA A 621 16.34 4.96 9.62
N ALA A 622 17.22 4.96 10.62
CA ALA A 622 18.62 4.59 10.46
C ALA A 622 18.75 3.10 10.09
N PHE A 623 17.91 2.25 10.70
CA PHE A 623 17.89 0.83 10.42
C PHE A 623 17.39 0.51 8.99
N ALA A 624 16.35 1.18 8.53
CA ALA A 624 15.88 1.04 7.15
C ALA A 624 16.97 1.47 6.13
N SER A 625 17.69 2.56 6.40
CA SER A 625 18.82 3.00 5.59
C SER A 625 19.97 2.00 5.61
N PHE A 626 20.30 1.47 6.78
CA PHE A 626 21.32 0.43 6.92
C PHE A 626 20.98 -0.84 6.15
N VAL A 627 19.72 -1.30 6.19
CA VAL A 627 19.27 -2.48 5.42
C VAL A 627 19.46 -2.23 3.93
N LYS A 628 19.07 -1.05 3.42
CA LYS A 628 19.30 -0.65 2.03
C LYS A 628 20.79 -0.72 1.67
N GLU A 629 21.64 -0.02 2.39
CA GLU A 629 23.09 0.03 2.13
C GLU A 629 23.73 -1.38 2.19
N THR A 630 23.27 -2.21 3.12
CA THR A 630 23.76 -3.58 3.27
C THR A 630 23.39 -4.42 2.07
N MET A 631 22.16 -4.32 1.58
CA MET A 631 21.73 -5.07 0.39
C MET A 631 22.46 -4.62 -0.88
N GLU A 632 22.66 -3.32 -1.07
CA GLU A 632 23.44 -2.76 -2.18
C GLU A 632 24.89 -3.28 -2.15
N ASN A 633 25.55 -3.22 -0.98
CA ASN A 633 26.93 -3.66 -0.81
C ASN A 633 27.10 -5.18 -0.88
N ALA A 634 26.05 -5.93 -0.53
CA ALA A 634 26.02 -7.38 -0.56
C ALA A 634 25.64 -7.95 -1.95
N GLU A 635 25.33 -7.08 -2.92
CA GLU A 635 24.77 -7.46 -4.21
C GLU A 635 23.51 -8.35 -4.06
N LEU A 636 22.72 -8.09 -3.01
CA LEU A 636 21.43 -8.72 -2.77
C LEU A 636 20.31 -7.99 -3.54
N PRO A 637 19.15 -8.62 -3.73
CA PRO A 637 18.05 -7.96 -4.43
C PRO A 637 17.60 -6.67 -3.73
N THR A 638 17.72 -5.55 -4.40
CA THR A 638 17.22 -4.24 -3.92
C THR A 638 15.84 -3.92 -4.44
N THR A 639 15.37 -4.68 -5.43
CA THR A 639 14.05 -4.54 -6.07
C THR A 639 13.44 -5.91 -6.34
N VAL A 640 12.10 -5.93 -6.40
CA VAL A 640 11.32 -7.10 -6.83
C VAL A 640 10.35 -6.70 -7.93
N ASP A 641 10.03 -7.64 -8.82
CA ASP A 641 9.11 -7.41 -9.92
C ASP A 641 7.64 -7.43 -9.44
N ALA A 642 6.77 -6.69 -10.15
CA ALA A 642 5.33 -6.82 -10.01
C ALA A 642 4.81 -8.08 -10.72
N GLY A 643 3.64 -8.57 -10.28
CA GLY A 643 2.96 -9.71 -10.90
C GLY A 643 3.41 -11.07 -10.39
N ARG A 644 3.45 -12.05 -11.30
CA ARG A 644 3.57 -13.48 -10.97
C ARG A 644 4.86 -13.88 -10.26
N ASN A 645 5.99 -13.33 -10.65
CA ASN A 645 7.30 -13.66 -10.12
C ASN A 645 7.88 -12.47 -9.39
N ALA A 646 8.36 -12.66 -8.18
CA ALA A 646 9.07 -11.62 -7.45
C ALA A 646 10.47 -11.37 -8.03
N PHE A 647 11.07 -12.41 -8.64
CA PHE A 647 12.38 -12.37 -9.28
C PHE A 647 12.30 -12.98 -10.68
N SER A 648 12.95 -12.34 -11.65
CA SER A 648 13.01 -12.87 -13.01
C SER A 648 13.65 -14.26 -13.03
N PRO A 649 13.07 -15.26 -13.72
CA PRO A 649 13.62 -16.61 -13.81
C PRO A 649 15.03 -16.68 -14.37
N ASN A 650 15.46 -15.67 -15.11
CA ASN A 650 16.78 -15.62 -15.77
C ASN A 650 17.87 -14.95 -14.93
N THR A 651 17.54 -14.48 -13.72
CA THR A 651 18.55 -13.95 -12.80
C THR A 651 19.19 -15.07 -11.99
N SER A 652 20.39 -14.82 -11.45
CA SER A 652 21.05 -15.76 -10.53
C SER A 652 20.21 -16.14 -9.30
N MET A 653 19.18 -15.34 -9.01
CA MET A 653 18.19 -15.56 -7.95
C MET A 653 17.02 -16.46 -8.39
N GLY A 654 16.74 -16.54 -9.71
CA GLY A 654 15.69 -17.39 -10.27
C GLY A 654 16.18 -18.76 -10.76
N ASN A 655 17.48 -18.90 -11.08
CA ASN A 655 18.05 -20.08 -11.74
C ASN A 655 18.72 -21.10 -10.81
N ASN A 656 18.60 -21.00 -9.50
CA ASN A 656 19.05 -22.07 -8.62
C ASN A 656 18.02 -23.20 -8.62
N ALA A 657 17.90 -23.88 -9.78
CA ALA A 657 17.25 -25.17 -9.87
C ALA A 657 18.06 -26.16 -9.03
N VAL A 658 17.75 -26.29 -7.77
CA VAL A 658 17.93 -27.55 -7.08
C VAL A 658 16.99 -28.52 -7.81
N ASN A 659 17.53 -29.56 -8.43
CA ASN A 659 16.73 -30.68 -8.93
C ASN A 659 15.99 -31.31 -7.74
N VAL A 660 14.83 -30.78 -7.42
CA VAL A 660 13.98 -31.28 -6.33
C VAL A 660 13.22 -32.48 -6.88
N SER A 661 13.34 -33.60 -6.22
CA SER A 661 12.58 -34.80 -6.51
C SER A 661 11.05 -34.50 -6.43
N PRO A 662 10.20 -35.19 -7.22
CA PRO A 662 8.78 -34.81 -7.41
C PRO A 662 7.85 -34.99 -6.20
N GLU A 663 8.35 -35.37 -5.04
CA GLU A 663 7.50 -35.64 -3.86
C GLU A 663 7.60 -34.58 -2.76
N ARG A 664 7.24 -33.33 -3.08
CA ARG A 664 6.89 -32.38 -2.02
C ARG A 664 5.43 -32.55 -1.65
N LYS A 665 5.13 -33.33 -0.63
CA LYS A 665 3.85 -33.28 0.07
C LYS A 665 3.75 -31.92 0.76
N ALA A 666 2.59 -31.27 0.66
CA ALA A 666 2.27 -30.09 1.43
C ALA A 666 2.47 -30.42 2.92
N ALA A 667 3.62 -30.03 3.45
CA ALA A 667 3.80 -29.98 4.90
C ALA A 667 3.10 -28.72 5.35
N HIS A 668 2.01 -28.84 6.09
CA HIS A 668 1.46 -27.73 6.82
C HIS A 668 2.55 -27.24 7.76
N PRO A 669 3.04 -26.00 7.66
CA PRO A 669 3.67 -25.40 8.78
C PRO A 669 2.56 -25.19 9.81
N GLU A 670 2.43 -26.07 10.75
CA GLU A 670 1.89 -25.65 12.04
C GLU A 670 2.81 -24.53 12.46
N LEU A 671 2.29 -23.29 12.45
CA LEU A 671 2.86 -22.18 13.18
C LEU A 671 2.78 -22.58 14.67
N LYS A 672 3.72 -23.38 15.09
CA LYS A 672 3.97 -23.66 16.52
C LYS A 672 4.84 -22.57 17.07
#